data_07367b16685f6c58f68162fe83ddd705
#
_entry.id   07367b16685f6c58f68162fe83ddd705
#
_cell.length_a   1.000
_cell.length_b   1.000
_cell.length_c   1.000
_cell.angle_alpha   90.00
_cell.angle_beta   90.00
_cell.angle_gamma   90.00
#
_symmetry.space_group_name_H-M   'P 1'
#
loop_
_entity.id
_entity.type
_entity.pdbx_description
1 polymer ?
#
loop_
_entity_poly.entity_id
_entity_poly.type
_entity_poly.pdbx_seq_one_letter_code
_entity_poly.pdbx_strand_id
1 'polypeptide(L)'
;MDDKIFDSIKQVDLKETMENSYIDYAMSVIASRALPDVRDGLKPVQRRVLYSMIELNNGPDKPHRKCARIVGDTMGKYHPHGDSSIYGALVNMAQEWSTRYPLVDGHGNFGSVDGDGAAAMRYTEARLSKISMEMLADINKDTVDFIPNFDETEKEPVVLPARYPNLLVNGTTGIAVGMATNIPPHNLREVVSAVVKIIDNTVEEDRDTDIEEILPLVKAPDFPTGGLILGTRGSEEAYRTGRGKVKMRAVTNIETLSNGKSQIIVTELPYMVNKAKLIEKIAELHRDKKIDGITALRDESSREGMRVVIELRRDVNANIILNQLYKHTQLQDTFGVIMLALVNNEPKVLNLLDMLKCYIKHQEDVVTRRTKYDLQKAEERDHILQGLLIALDNIDEVIQIIRSSQSTAIAKTRLMERFGLTEVQSQAIVDMRLRALTGLEREKLENEHKELQIKIAQLRAILADHKLLLGVIKDEISITAEKYGDDRRSKIGFDEFDITMEDMIPKENCVIAMTSLGYIKRMTVDNFKSQNRGGKGIKGMQTIEDDYIEDLLMTSNHDNLMFFTNFGRVYRLKAYEIPEAGRTARGTAIINLLQLNPGERISAMIPFKDYDENNNLFMVTKKGIIKKTSVMEYGNIRKNGLIAINLKEDDELIEVKITNKESEIFLVTKQGMCIRFKETDARNTGRMSMGVIGMNLNDGDEIIGMQLNTQGDSLLIVSEHGLGKRTYIDEFTIQKRGGKGVKCYKITEKTGEVIGVKAVNDDHEIMMITTEGIIIQLRMEDISTLGRITSGVKMMNVDKDVKVARIAKVREKVSDGTTEYEDIDAAVENMDDSVE
;
A
#
# COMPACT_ATOMS: atom_id res chain seq x y z
N MET A 1 10.95 -45.31 -60.57
CA MET A 1 10.30 -44.15 -60.04
C MET A 1 11.01 -43.79 -58.72
N ASP A 2 11.98 -42.90 -58.85
CA ASP A 2 12.77 -42.47 -57.68
C ASP A 2 11.90 -41.46 -56.90
N ASP A 3 11.37 -41.87 -55.76
CA ASP A 3 10.82 -41.01 -54.79
C ASP A 3 11.96 -40.20 -54.11
N LYS A 4 12.22 -39.02 -54.66
CA LYS A 4 13.08 -38.04 -54.01
C LYS A 4 12.32 -37.50 -52.79
N ILE A 5 12.59 -38.09 -51.67
CA ILE A 5 12.29 -37.49 -50.35
C ILE A 5 13.10 -36.23 -50.24
N PHE A 6 12.51 -35.08 -50.49
CA PHE A 6 13.17 -33.77 -50.23
C PHE A 6 13.11 -33.49 -48.73
N ASP A 7 14.10 -33.96 -47.98
CA ASP A 7 14.39 -33.48 -46.63
C ASP A 7 14.88 -32.05 -46.73
N SER A 8 14.01 -31.12 -46.45
CA SER A 8 14.36 -29.69 -46.31
C SER A 8 15.00 -29.47 -44.93
N ILE A 9 16.31 -29.57 -44.85
CA ILE A 9 17.02 -29.18 -43.64
C ILE A 9 17.02 -27.63 -43.52
N LYS A 10 16.23 -27.09 -42.61
CA LYS A 10 16.32 -25.66 -42.24
C LYS A 10 17.31 -25.50 -41.12
N GLN A 11 18.32 -24.64 -41.33
CA GLN A 11 19.15 -24.17 -40.23
C GLN A 11 18.34 -23.21 -39.35
N VAL A 12 18.25 -23.51 -38.08
CA VAL A 12 17.51 -22.73 -37.09
C VAL A 12 18.47 -22.35 -35.96
N ASP A 13 18.52 -21.08 -35.63
CA ASP A 13 19.29 -20.62 -34.46
C ASP A 13 18.60 -21.14 -33.20
N LEU A 14 19.31 -21.97 -32.45
CA LEU A 14 18.80 -22.57 -31.21
C LEU A 14 18.43 -21.50 -30.18
N LYS A 15 19.24 -20.44 -30.04
CA LYS A 15 19.00 -19.35 -29.09
C LYS A 15 17.73 -18.59 -29.44
N GLU A 16 17.58 -18.14 -30.68
CA GLU A 16 16.40 -17.40 -31.14
C GLU A 16 15.13 -18.25 -31.05
N THR A 17 15.20 -19.53 -31.40
CA THR A 17 14.06 -20.46 -31.28
C THR A 17 13.64 -20.66 -29.82
N MET A 18 14.63 -20.82 -28.91
CA MET A 18 14.35 -20.97 -27.48
C MET A 18 13.76 -19.69 -26.88
N GLU A 19 14.30 -18.53 -27.23
CA GLU A 19 13.79 -17.23 -26.77
C GLU A 19 12.33 -17.01 -27.23
N ASN A 20 12.04 -17.21 -28.51
CA ASN A 20 10.70 -17.07 -29.05
C ASN A 20 9.71 -18.07 -28.42
N SER A 21 10.08 -19.35 -28.36
CA SER A 21 9.23 -20.39 -27.75
C SER A 21 8.97 -20.13 -26.27
N TYR A 22 9.94 -19.56 -25.53
CA TYR A 22 9.77 -19.21 -24.13
C TYR A 22 8.84 -17.99 -23.95
N ILE A 23 8.96 -17.01 -24.84
CA ILE A 23 8.06 -15.83 -24.85
C ILE A 23 6.63 -16.29 -25.15
N ASP A 24 6.41 -17.12 -26.17
CA ASP A 24 5.09 -17.64 -26.53
C ASP A 24 4.47 -18.46 -25.38
N TYR A 25 5.26 -19.30 -24.74
CA TYR A 25 4.83 -20.05 -23.56
C TYR A 25 4.47 -19.11 -22.39
N ALA A 26 5.33 -18.11 -22.10
CA ALA A 26 5.09 -17.13 -21.05
C ALA A 26 3.80 -16.33 -21.30
N MET A 27 3.60 -15.85 -22.52
CA MET A 27 2.37 -15.14 -22.92
C MET A 27 1.12 -16.02 -22.78
N SER A 28 1.19 -17.29 -23.19
CA SER A 28 0.09 -18.24 -23.02
C SER A 28 -0.25 -18.48 -21.54
N VAL A 29 0.77 -18.67 -20.69
CA VAL A 29 0.57 -18.86 -19.23
C VAL A 29 -0.02 -17.63 -18.57
N ILE A 30 0.42 -16.44 -18.95
CA ILE A 30 -0.05 -15.16 -18.40
C ILE A 30 -1.50 -14.91 -18.82
N ALA A 31 -1.78 -14.92 -20.13
CA ALA A 31 -3.07 -14.50 -20.66
C ALA A 31 -4.16 -15.58 -20.56
N SER A 32 -3.79 -16.88 -20.62
CA SER A 32 -4.78 -17.97 -20.82
C SER A 32 -4.77 -19.04 -19.73
N ARG A 33 -4.03 -18.88 -18.62
CA ARG A 33 -3.94 -19.96 -17.63
C ARG A 33 -3.94 -19.49 -16.18
N ALA A 34 -2.96 -18.65 -15.77
CA ALA A 34 -2.64 -18.43 -14.36
C ALA A 34 -3.33 -17.23 -13.75
N LEU A 35 -3.55 -16.16 -14.53
CA LEU A 35 -4.10 -14.91 -14.04
C LEU A 35 -5.61 -14.80 -14.25
N PRO A 36 -6.33 -14.14 -13.30
CA PRO A 36 -7.76 -13.87 -13.44
C PRO A 36 -8.00 -12.65 -14.34
N ASP A 37 -9.15 -12.61 -15.00
CA ASP A 37 -9.67 -11.36 -15.60
C ASP A 37 -10.23 -10.46 -14.49
N VAL A 38 -9.95 -9.15 -14.55
CA VAL A 38 -10.41 -8.19 -13.53
C VAL A 38 -11.93 -8.08 -13.47
N ARG A 39 -12.63 -8.34 -14.57
CA ARG A 39 -14.08 -8.17 -14.73
C ARG A 39 -14.88 -9.22 -13.99
N ASP A 40 -14.54 -10.50 -14.13
CA ASP A 40 -15.26 -11.63 -13.52
C ASP A 40 -14.45 -12.37 -12.43
N GLY A 41 -13.17 -12.07 -12.28
CA GLY A 41 -12.30 -12.66 -11.27
C GLY A 41 -11.97 -14.13 -11.48
N LEU A 42 -12.21 -14.65 -12.67
CA LEU A 42 -12.05 -16.07 -12.97
C LEU A 42 -10.83 -16.33 -13.85
N LYS A 43 -10.19 -17.46 -13.59
CA LYS A 43 -9.24 -18.05 -14.54
C LYS A 43 -10.02 -18.74 -15.67
N PRO A 44 -9.41 -18.90 -16.86
CA PRO A 44 -10.10 -19.54 -17.99
C PRO A 44 -10.71 -20.91 -17.67
N VAL A 45 -10.01 -21.77 -16.93
CA VAL A 45 -10.55 -23.09 -16.54
C VAL A 45 -11.80 -22.98 -15.67
N GLN A 46 -11.81 -22.05 -14.71
CA GLN A 46 -12.96 -21.84 -13.82
C GLN A 46 -14.18 -21.34 -14.60
N ARG A 47 -13.96 -20.36 -15.48
CA ARG A 47 -15.02 -19.81 -16.35
C ARG A 47 -15.62 -20.87 -17.25
N ARG A 48 -14.78 -21.72 -17.85
CA ARG A 48 -15.22 -22.83 -18.73
C ARG A 48 -16.02 -23.90 -17.98
N VAL A 49 -15.60 -24.21 -16.72
CA VAL A 49 -16.35 -25.16 -15.87
C VAL A 49 -17.74 -24.60 -15.54
N LEU A 50 -17.85 -23.35 -15.11
CA LEU A 50 -19.16 -22.75 -14.79
C LEU A 50 -20.05 -22.65 -16.04
N TYR A 51 -19.48 -22.28 -17.18
CA TYR A 51 -20.21 -22.22 -18.44
C TYR A 51 -20.69 -23.60 -18.92
N SER A 52 -19.84 -24.61 -18.85
CA SER A 52 -20.25 -26.01 -19.14
C SER A 52 -21.39 -26.48 -18.22
N MET A 53 -21.34 -26.09 -16.93
CA MET A 53 -22.40 -26.51 -15.99
C MET A 53 -23.75 -25.86 -16.30
N ILE A 54 -23.80 -24.59 -16.76
CA ILE A 54 -25.07 -23.97 -17.15
C ILE A 54 -25.60 -24.56 -18.46
N GLU A 55 -24.73 -24.83 -19.43
CA GLU A 55 -25.09 -25.51 -20.70
C GLU A 55 -25.67 -26.92 -20.46
N LEU A 56 -25.10 -27.61 -19.46
CA LEU A 56 -25.64 -28.89 -19.00
C LEU A 56 -26.98 -28.76 -18.25
N ASN A 57 -27.52 -27.57 -18.08
CA ASN A 57 -28.71 -27.31 -17.26
C ASN A 57 -28.55 -27.86 -15.82
N ASN A 58 -27.40 -27.61 -15.21
CA ASN A 58 -26.99 -28.10 -13.89
C ASN A 58 -27.09 -26.99 -12.82
N GLY A 59 -28.23 -26.32 -12.78
CA GLY A 59 -28.51 -25.23 -11.84
C GLY A 59 -28.76 -25.70 -10.40
N PRO A 60 -28.90 -24.78 -9.44
CA PRO A 60 -29.08 -25.08 -8.01
C PRO A 60 -30.42 -25.75 -7.69
N ASP A 61 -31.40 -25.68 -8.58
CA ASP A 61 -32.72 -26.30 -8.49
C ASP A 61 -32.76 -27.71 -9.09
N LYS A 62 -31.66 -28.15 -9.71
CA LYS A 62 -31.52 -29.46 -10.34
C LYS A 62 -30.77 -30.44 -9.45
N PRO A 63 -30.96 -31.78 -9.71
CA PRO A 63 -30.14 -32.78 -9.02
C PRO A 63 -28.66 -32.59 -9.33
N HIS A 64 -27.81 -32.95 -8.37
CA HIS A 64 -26.36 -33.02 -8.56
C HIS A 64 -26.01 -33.99 -9.69
N ARG A 65 -24.98 -33.66 -10.48
CA ARG A 65 -24.42 -34.51 -11.52
C ARG A 65 -23.06 -35.03 -11.13
N LYS A 66 -22.69 -36.23 -11.62
CA LYS A 66 -21.33 -36.74 -11.40
C LYS A 66 -20.29 -35.77 -11.92
N CYS A 67 -19.27 -35.47 -11.13
CA CYS A 67 -18.19 -34.57 -11.53
C CYS A 67 -17.47 -35.04 -12.78
N ALA A 68 -17.37 -36.35 -12.99
CA ALA A 68 -16.85 -36.95 -14.23
C ALA A 68 -17.60 -36.50 -15.50
N ARG A 69 -18.91 -36.25 -15.40
CA ARG A 69 -19.72 -35.74 -16.53
C ARG A 69 -19.39 -34.29 -16.79
N ILE A 70 -19.29 -33.47 -15.75
CA ILE A 70 -18.97 -32.04 -15.87
C ILE A 70 -17.57 -31.86 -16.44
N VAL A 71 -16.59 -32.58 -15.89
CA VAL A 71 -15.20 -32.56 -16.35
C VAL A 71 -15.08 -33.02 -17.81
N GLY A 72 -15.77 -34.11 -18.19
CA GLY A 72 -15.76 -34.64 -19.55
C GLY A 72 -16.35 -33.65 -20.56
N ASP A 73 -17.45 -33.00 -20.24
CA ASP A 73 -18.09 -32.00 -21.10
C ASP A 73 -17.20 -30.75 -21.25
N THR A 74 -16.64 -30.26 -20.14
CA THR A 74 -15.72 -29.12 -20.13
C THR A 74 -14.47 -29.41 -20.96
N MET A 75 -13.87 -30.60 -20.78
CA MET A 75 -12.68 -31.02 -21.51
C MET A 75 -12.94 -31.18 -23.00
N GLY A 76 -14.06 -31.82 -23.35
CA GLY A 76 -14.38 -32.09 -24.75
C GLY A 76 -14.78 -30.88 -25.56
N LYS A 77 -15.39 -29.84 -24.91
CA LYS A 77 -15.91 -28.68 -25.62
C LYS A 77 -15.04 -27.42 -25.48
N TYR A 78 -14.42 -27.19 -24.33
CA TYR A 78 -13.87 -25.87 -24.02
C TYR A 78 -12.41 -25.88 -23.56
N HIS A 79 -11.96 -26.91 -22.83
CA HIS A 79 -10.65 -26.86 -22.15
C HIS A 79 -9.80 -28.11 -22.53
N PRO A 80 -8.96 -28.02 -23.57
CA PRO A 80 -8.17 -29.15 -24.09
C PRO A 80 -6.95 -29.46 -23.23
N HIS A 81 -7.15 -29.71 -21.93
CA HIS A 81 -6.09 -30.03 -20.96
C HIS A 81 -6.52 -31.23 -20.09
N GLY A 82 -5.60 -31.71 -19.25
CA GLY A 82 -5.82 -32.89 -18.42
C GLY A 82 -7.04 -32.76 -17.48
N ASP A 83 -7.80 -33.84 -17.36
CA ASP A 83 -9.00 -33.97 -16.52
C ASP A 83 -8.75 -33.64 -15.06
N SER A 84 -7.57 -33.98 -14.52
CA SER A 84 -7.16 -33.69 -13.15
C SER A 84 -7.07 -32.19 -12.87
N SER A 85 -6.65 -31.37 -13.85
CA SER A 85 -6.59 -29.91 -13.75
C SER A 85 -8.00 -29.32 -13.67
N ILE A 86 -8.91 -29.78 -14.52
CA ILE A 86 -10.32 -29.34 -14.55
C ILE A 86 -11.03 -29.75 -13.26
N TYR A 87 -10.83 -31.00 -12.83
CA TYR A 87 -11.44 -31.49 -11.60
C TYR A 87 -10.90 -30.76 -10.38
N GLY A 88 -9.59 -30.48 -10.32
CA GLY A 88 -8.97 -29.68 -9.25
C GLY A 88 -9.56 -28.28 -9.16
N ALA A 89 -9.83 -27.61 -10.29
CA ALA A 89 -10.47 -26.31 -10.31
C ALA A 89 -11.92 -26.37 -9.81
N LEU A 90 -12.69 -27.39 -10.24
CA LEU A 90 -14.06 -27.62 -9.77
C LEU A 90 -14.11 -27.89 -8.28
N VAL A 91 -13.21 -28.73 -7.76
CA VAL A 91 -13.09 -29.05 -6.33
C VAL A 91 -12.79 -27.79 -5.52
N ASN A 92 -11.83 -26.97 -5.96
CA ASN A 92 -11.46 -25.74 -5.25
C ASN A 92 -12.65 -24.75 -5.14
N MET A 93 -13.46 -24.62 -6.19
CA MET A 93 -14.65 -23.78 -6.18
C MET A 93 -15.78 -24.30 -5.28
N ALA A 94 -15.73 -25.57 -4.86
CA ALA A 94 -16.72 -26.19 -3.96
C ALA A 94 -16.27 -26.22 -2.49
N GLN A 95 -14.98 -25.98 -2.20
CA GLN A 95 -14.43 -26.07 -0.85
C GLN A 95 -14.71 -24.79 -0.04
N GLU A 96 -15.42 -24.92 1.07
CA GLU A 96 -15.81 -23.80 1.95
C GLU A 96 -14.63 -23.14 2.70
N TRP A 97 -13.50 -23.85 2.82
CA TRP A 97 -12.25 -23.31 3.42
C TRP A 97 -11.30 -22.71 2.39
N SER A 98 -11.55 -22.92 1.10
CA SER A 98 -10.74 -22.36 0.01
C SER A 98 -11.40 -21.12 -0.62
N THR A 99 -12.73 -21.14 -0.76
CA THR A 99 -13.51 -20.10 -1.44
C THR A 99 -14.50 -19.49 -0.45
N ARG A 100 -14.49 -18.16 -0.33
CA ARG A 100 -15.31 -17.43 0.66
C ARG A 100 -16.81 -17.57 0.38
N TYR A 101 -17.21 -17.53 -0.90
CA TYR A 101 -18.55 -17.80 -1.39
C TYR A 101 -18.47 -18.86 -2.48
N PRO A 102 -18.61 -20.16 -2.13
CA PRO A 102 -18.44 -21.25 -3.08
C PRO A 102 -19.33 -21.13 -4.31
N LEU A 103 -18.74 -21.31 -5.49
CA LEU A 103 -19.44 -21.22 -6.77
C LEU A 103 -20.04 -22.57 -7.18
N VAL A 104 -19.58 -23.65 -6.59
CA VAL A 104 -20.05 -25.01 -6.86
C VAL A 104 -20.59 -25.62 -5.56
N ASP A 105 -21.78 -26.20 -5.65
CA ASP A 105 -22.42 -27.00 -4.60
C ASP A 105 -22.01 -28.46 -4.80
N GLY A 106 -21.09 -28.95 -3.95
CA GLY A 106 -20.52 -30.30 -4.01
C GLY A 106 -21.23 -31.29 -3.09
N HIS A 107 -21.40 -32.51 -3.57
CA HIS A 107 -21.93 -33.63 -2.77
C HIS A 107 -20.95 -34.82 -2.81
N GLY A 108 -20.52 -35.26 -1.63
CA GLY A 108 -19.50 -36.28 -1.46
C GLY A 108 -18.23 -35.76 -0.76
N ASN A 109 -17.12 -36.44 -0.98
CA ASN A 109 -15.84 -36.06 -0.37
C ASN A 109 -15.05 -35.15 -1.33
N PHE A 110 -14.99 -33.86 -1.00
CA PHE A 110 -14.23 -32.83 -1.71
C PHE A 110 -12.89 -32.47 -1.02
N GLY A 111 -12.40 -33.36 -0.13
CA GLY A 111 -11.19 -33.13 0.64
C GLY A 111 -11.45 -32.61 2.05
N SER A 112 -10.39 -32.23 2.76
CA SER A 112 -10.46 -31.68 4.11
C SER A 112 -9.42 -30.58 4.34
N VAL A 113 -9.55 -29.85 5.46
CA VAL A 113 -8.55 -28.86 5.94
C VAL A 113 -7.22 -29.53 6.30
N ASP A 114 -7.22 -30.85 6.50
CA ASP A 114 -6.01 -31.65 6.75
C ASP A 114 -5.17 -31.88 5.49
N GLY A 115 -5.68 -31.44 4.33
CA GLY A 115 -5.00 -31.59 3.03
C GLY A 115 -5.28 -32.91 2.35
N ASP A 116 -6.28 -33.66 2.81
CA ASP A 116 -6.77 -34.83 2.08
C ASP A 116 -7.31 -34.40 0.72
N GLY A 117 -6.98 -35.16 -0.31
CA GLY A 117 -7.49 -34.92 -1.64
C GLY A 117 -8.98 -35.28 -1.77
N ALA A 118 -9.66 -34.68 -2.72
CA ALA A 118 -11.02 -35.09 -3.06
C ALA A 118 -11.06 -36.55 -3.56
N ALA A 119 -12.18 -37.22 -3.32
CA ALA A 119 -12.42 -38.55 -3.91
C ALA A 119 -12.43 -38.47 -5.45
N ALA A 120 -12.17 -39.58 -6.11
CA ALA A 120 -12.17 -39.63 -7.56
C ALA A 120 -13.51 -39.10 -8.15
N MET A 121 -13.47 -38.37 -9.24
CA MET A 121 -14.59 -37.64 -9.87
C MET A 121 -15.79 -38.51 -10.24
N ARG A 122 -15.61 -39.84 -10.32
CA ARG A 122 -16.71 -40.81 -10.51
C ARG A 122 -17.58 -40.99 -9.27
N TYR A 123 -17.09 -40.63 -8.09
CA TYR A 123 -17.83 -40.75 -6.82
C TYR A 123 -18.49 -39.45 -6.41
N THR A 124 -17.80 -38.30 -6.66
CA THR A 124 -18.31 -37.00 -6.30
C THR A 124 -19.36 -36.49 -7.28
N GLU A 125 -20.25 -35.63 -6.79
CA GLU A 125 -21.29 -34.97 -7.56
C GLU A 125 -21.29 -33.48 -7.30
N ALA A 126 -21.69 -32.68 -8.28
CA ALA A 126 -21.72 -31.25 -8.17
C ALA A 126 -22.87 -30.62 -8.97
N ARG A 127 -23.24 -29.40 -8.57
CA ARG A 127 -24.12 -28.50 -9.32
C ARG A 127 -23.70 -27.05 -9.06
N LEU A 128 -24.24 -26.12 -9.84
CA LEU A 128 -24.02 -24.70 -9.58
C LEU A 128 -24.61 -24.30 -8.22
N SER A 129 -23.91 -23.47 -7.47
CA SER A 129 -24.45 -22.86 -6.26
C SER A 129 -25.45 -21.74 -6.60
N LYS A 130 -26.22 -21.29 -5.62
CA LYS A 130 -27.17 -20.20 -5.84
C LYS A 130 -26.50 -18.89 -6.25
N ILE A 131 -25.35 -18.56 -5.64
CA ILE A 131 -24.61 -17.33 -5.94
C ILE A 131 -23.95 -17.37 -7.33
N SER A 132 -23.55 -18.56 -7.82
CA SER A 132 -22.98 -18.69 -9.18
C SER A 132 -23.98 -18.36 -10.29
N MET A 133 -25.28 -18.41 -10.00
CA MET A 133 -26.30 -17.95 -10.97
C MET A 133 -26.21 -16.44 -11.20
N GLU A 134 -25.75 -15.66 -10.22
CA GLU A 134 -25.50 -14.21 -10.39
C GLU A 134 -24.26 -13.95 -11.27
N MET A 135 -23.30 -14.89 -11.29
CA MET A 135 -22.14 -14.82 -12.21
C MET A 135 -22.55 -15.05 -13.68
N LEU A 136 -23.57 -15.89 -13.91
CA LEU A 136 -24.04 -16.33 -15.22
C LEU A 136 -25.32 -15.60 -15.65
N ALA A 137 -25.81 -14.65 -14.87
CA ALA A 137 -27.06 -13.98 -15.10
C ALA A 137 -27.10 -13.29 -16.47
N ASP A 138 -28.20 -13.52 -17.20
CA ASP A 138 -28.44 -12.90 -18.50
C ASP A 138 -27.38 -13.20 -19.60
N ILE A 139 -26.58 -14.25 -19.45
CA ILE A 139 -25.54 -14.63 -20.42
C ILE A 139 -26.11 -14.89 -21.82
N ASN A 140 -27.38 -15.30 -21.91
CA ASN A 140 -28.10 -15.56 -23.16
C ASN A 140 -28.69 -14.30 -23.83
N LYS A 141 -28.45 -13.10 -23.24
CA LYS A 141 -28.98 -11.82 -23.75
C LYS A 141 -27.89 -10.97 -24.43
N ASP A 142 -26.90 -11.59 -25.02
CA ASP A 142 -25.78 -10.91 -25.68
C ASP A 142 -25.01 -9.92 -24.77
N THR A 143 -24.91 -10.24 -23.50
CA THR A 143 -24.29 -9.38 -22.49
C THR A 143 -22.77 -9.36 -22.53
N VAL A 144 -22.16 -10.42 -23.04
CA VAL A 144 -20.70 -10.61 -23.14
C VAL A 144 -20.32 -11.16 -24.52
N ASP A 145 -19.05 -11.02 -24.88
CA ASP A 145 -18.53 -11.53 -26.13
C ASP A 145 -18.26 -13.04 -26.06
N PHE A 146 -18.50 -13.72 -27.17
CA PHE A 146 -18.22 -15.13 -27.37
C PHE A 146 -17.15 -15.31 -28.45
N ILE A 147 -16.21 -16.20 -28.21
CA ILE A 147 -15.17 -16.59 -29.17
C ILE A 147 -15.33 -18.07 -29.52
N PRO A 148 -14.84 -18.51 -30.69
CA PRO A 148 -14.74 -19.93 -30.99
C PRO A 148 -13.87 -20.65 -29.95
N ASN A 149 -14.22 -21.88 -29.61
CA ASN A 149 -13.39 -22.77 -28.83
C ASN A 149 -12.15 -23.23 -29.62
N PHE A 150 -11.33 -24.12 -29.03
CA PHE A 150 -10.06 -24.58 -29.60
C PHE A 150 -10.20 -25.34 -30.97
N ASP A 151 -11.33 -25.94 -31.29
CA ASP A 151 -11.60 -26.66 -32.54
C ASP A 151 -12.66 -25.98 -33.42
N GLU A 152 -13.09 -24.76 -33.04
CA GLU A 152 -14.09 -23.94 -33.76
C GLU A 152 -15.50 -24.59 -33.90
N THR A 153 -15.79 -25.65 -33.14
CA THR A 153 -17.10 -26.32 -33.16
C THR A 153 -18.11 -25.69 -32.24
N GLU A 154 -17.65 -25.08 -31.14
CA GLU A 154 -18.50 -24.46 -30.12
C GLU A 154 -18.05 -23.02 -29.85
N LYS A 155 -18.82 -22.25 -29.07
CA LYS A 155 -18.48 -20.91 -28.64
C LYS A 155 -18.36 -20.85 -27.13
N GLU A 156 -17.37 -20.15 -26.64
CA GLU A 156 -17.16 -19.90 -25.22
C GLU A 156 -17.16 -18.40 -24.87
N PRO A 157 -17.65 -18.00 -23.70
CA PRO A 157 -17.64 -16.60 -23.31
C PRO A 157 -16.22 -16.14 -22.95
N VAL A 158 -15.85 -14.95 -23.41
CA VAL A 158 -14.59 -14.30 -23.05
C VAL A 158 -14.54 -13.96 -21.57
N VAL A 159 -15.67 -13.54 -21.01
CA VAL A 159 -15.87 -13.16 -19.61
C VAL A 159 -17.31 -13.47 -19.21
N LEU A 160 -17.58 -13.67 -17.94
CA LEU A 160 -18.97 -13.82 -17.46
C LEU A 160 -19.58 -12.45 -17.09
N PRO A 161 -20.92 -12.32 -17.12
CA PRO A 161 -21.61 -11.09 -16.74
C PRO A 161 -21.32 -10.61 -15.32
N ALA A 162 -21.15 -11.54 -14.36
CA ALA A 162 -20.67 -11.32 -12.99
C ALA A 162 -21.37 -10.14 -12.23
N ARG A 163 -22.61 -10.32 -11.78
CA ARG A 163 -23.39 -9.29 -11.06
C ARG A 163 -22.79 -8.83 -9.72
N TYR A 164 -21.71 -9.42 -9.27
CA TYR A 164 -20.96 -8.98 -8.09
C TYR A 164 -19.45 -9.08 -8.36
N PRO A 165 -18.63 -8.28 -7.69
CA PRO A 165 -17.18 -8.20 -7.93
C PRO A 165 -16.44 -9.43 -7.39
N ASN A 166 -16.59 -10.56 -8.07
CA ASN A 166 -16.10 -11.88 -7.66
C ASN A 166 -14.58 -11.90 -7.40
N LEU A 167 -13.79 -11.13 -8.16
CA LEU A 167 -12.34 -11.05 -7.96
C LEU A 167 -11.97 -10.67 -6.53
N LEU A 168 -12.64 -9.68 -5.97
CA LEU A 168 -12.40 -9.22 -4.58
C LEU A 168 -13.13 -10.11 -3.57
N VAL A 169 -14.34 -10.56 -3.88
CA VAL A 169 -15.18 -11.33 -2.96
C VAL A 169 -14.58 -12.71 -2.67
N ASN A 170 -14.15 -13.43 -3.69
CA ASN A 170 -13.56 -14.77 -3.54
C ASN A 170 -12.02 -14.76 -3.56
N GLY A 171 -11.41 -13.68 -4.06
CA GLY A 171 -9.97 -13.64 -4.23
C GLY A 171 -9.47 -14.65 -5.27
N THR A 172 -8.16 -14.73 -5.42
CA THR A 172 -7.51 -15.74 -6.28
C THR A 172 -6.02 -15.81 -6.00
N THR A 173 -5.42 -16.97 -6.24
CA THR A 173 -3.97 -17.16 -6.22
C THR A 173 -3.51 -17.76 -7.54
N GLY A 174 -2.37 -17.31 -8.07
CA GLY A 174 -1.84 -17.84 -9.33
C GLY A 174 -0.37 -17.51 -9.53
N ILE A 175 0.37 -18.44 -10.10
CA ILE A 175 1.78 -18.28 -10.42
C ILE A 175 1.91 -18.35 -11.94
N ALA A 176 2.34 -17.24 -12.55
CA ALA A 176 2.65 -17.15 -13.97
C ALA A 176 4.17 -17.06 -14.19
N VAL A 177 4.59 -16.89 -15.41
CA VAL A 177 6.00 -16.71 -15.72
C VAL A 177 6.42 -15.26 -15.39
N GLY A 178 7.39 -15.12 -14.48
CA GLY A 178 7.91 -13.81 -14.05
C GLY A 178 7.00 -12.99 -13.14
N MET A 179 5.78 -13.46 -12.83
CA MET A 179 4.82 -12.74 -11.98
C MET A 179 3.87 -13.70 -11.25
N ALA A 180 3.29 -13.22 -10.15
CA ALA A 180 2.31 -13.96 -9.39
C ALA A 180 1.17 -13.04 -8.95
N THR A 181 -0.02 -13.60 -8.80
CA THR A 181 -1.17 -12.94 -8.18
C THR A 181 -1.54 -13.64 -6.89
N ASN A 182 -1.92 -12.86 -5.89
CA ASN A 182 -2.38 -13.36 -4.60
C ASN A 182 -3.36 -12.35 -3.99
N ILE A 183 -4.61 -12.40 -4.45
CA ILE A 183 -5.67 -11.49 -4.05
C ILE A 183 -6.49 -12.16 -2.96
N PRO A 184 -6.56 -11.56 -1.74
CA PRO A 184 -7.33 -12.14 -0.65
C PRO A 184 -8.84 -12.00 -0.88
N PRO A 185 -9.67 -12.90 -0.31
CA PRO A 185 -11.12 -12.78 -0.33
C PRO A 185 -11.61 -11.69 0.63
N HIS A 186 -12.81 -11.15 0.37
CA HIS A 186 -13.43 -10.09 1.15
C HIS A 186 -14.92 -10.36 1.42
N ASN A 187 -15.47 -9.66 2.40
CA ASN A 187 -16.90 -9.74 2.70
C ASN A 187 -17.73 -9.08 1.59
N LEU A 188 -18.76 -9.76 1.11
CA LEU A 188 -19.60 -9.29 0.01
C LEU A 188 -20.27 -7.95 0.32
N ARG A 189 -20.81 -7.77 1.53
CA ARG A 189 -21.48 -6.53 1.93
C ARG A 189 -20.53 -5.35 1.95
N GLU A 190 -19.29 -5.54 2.44
CA GLU A 190 -18.28 -4.48 2.49
C GLU A 190 -17.86 -4.05 1.07
N VAL A 191 -17.59 -5.00 0.19
CA VAL A 191 -17.18 -4.70 -1.20
C VAL A 191 -18.32 -4.04 -1.97
N VAL A 192 -19.57 -4.51 -1.80
CA VAL A 192 -20.73 -3.89 -2.43
C VAL A 192 -20.94 -2.47 -1.90
N SER A 193 -20.77 -2.24 -0.60
CA SER A 193 -20.88 -0.88 -0.04
C SER A 193 -19.85 0.09 -0.67
N ALA A 194 -18.65 -0.40 -0.97
CA ALA A 194 -17.63 0.37 -1.68
C ALA A 194 -18.05 0.68 -3.14
N VAL A 195 -18.62 -0.30 -3.87
CA VAL A 195 -19.16 -0.08 -5.22
C VAL A 195 -20.27 0.95 -5.21
N VAL A 196 -21.23 0.81 -4.27
CA VAL A 196 -22.35 1.76 -4.10
C VAL A 196 -21.82 3.17 -3.84
N LYS A 197 -20.81 3.33 -2.97
CA LYS A 197 -20.21 4.64 -2.68
C LYS A 197 -19.59 5.29 -3.93
N ILE A 198 -18.91 4.49 -4.77
CA ILE A 198 -18.35 5.00 -6.03
C ILE A 198 -19.45 5.47 -6.97
N ILE A 199 -20.54 4.70 -7.09
CA ILE A 199 -21.68 5.05 -7.92
C ILE A 199 -22.36 6.32 -7.40
N ASP A 200 -22.59 6.43 -6.09
CA ASP A 200 -23.22 7.59 -5.47
C ASP A 200 -22.40 8.86 -5.68
N ASN A 201 -21.09 8.83 -5.49
CA ASN A 201 -20.22 9.97 -5.77
C ASN A 201 -20.31 10.42 -7.24
N THR A 202 -20.41 9.45 -8.17
CA THR A 202 -20.55 9.76 -9.60
C THR A 202 -21.92 10.31 -9.96
N VAL A 203 -23.01 9.73 -9.41
CA VAL A 203 -24.39 10.09 -9.75
C VAL A 203 -24.85 11.37 -9.04
N GLU A 204 -24.58 11.49 -7.72
CA GLU A 204 -25.09 12.55 -6.87
C GLU A 204 -24.15 13.76 -6.83
N GLU A 205 -22.84 13.52 -6.73
CA GLU A 205 -21.84 14.58 -6.55
C GLU A 205 -21.05 14.94 -7.83
N ASP A 206 -21.23 14.16 -8.91
CA ASP A 206 -20.55 14.32 -10.21
C ASP A 206 -19.02 14.45 -10.08
N ARG A 207 -18.42 13.64 -9.18
CA ARG A 207 -17.01 13.63 -8.88
C ARG A 207 -16.42 12.21 -8.83
N ASP A 208 -15.12 12.12 -9.03
CA ASP A 208 -14.36 10.90 -8.77
C ASP A 208 -14.25 10.61 -7.27
N THR A 209 -14.24 9.32 -6.93
CA THR A 209 -14.07 8.83 -5.56
C THR A 209 -12.57 8.72 -5.24
N ASP A 210 -12.19 9.15 -4.03
CA ASP A 210 -10.86 8.91 -3.49
C ASP A 210 -10.80 7.54 -2.79
N ILE A 211 -9.62 6.92 -2.82
CA ILE A 211 -9.38 5.65 -2.14
C ILE A 211 -9.62 5.75 -0.62
N GLU A 212 -9.33 6.90 -0.02
CA GLU A 212 -9.55 7.15 1.42
C GLU A 212 -11.01 7.05 1.85
N GLU A 213 -11.96 7.24 0.93
CA GLU A 213 -13.40 7.09 1.20
C GLU A 213 -13.83 5.61 1.22
N ILE A 214 -13.05 4.74 0.57
CA ILE A 214 -13.36 3.30 0.42
C ILE A 214 -12.74 2.48 1.55
N LEU A 215 -11.55 2.86 2.04
CA LEU A 215 -10.84 2.14 3.10
C LEU A 215 -11.67 1.90 4.37
N PRO A 216 -12.49 2.84 4.86
CA PRO A 216 -13.37 2.59 6.01
C PRO A 216 -14.46 1.55 5.75
N LEU A 217 -14.88 1.37 4.49
CA LEU A 217 -15.91 0.42 4.07
C LEU A 217 -15.35 -0.99 3.92
N VAL A 218 -14.16 -1.13 3.33
CA VAL A 218 -13.45 -2.41 3.17
C VAL A 218 -12.24 -2.41 4.10
N LYS A 219 -12.45 -2.78 5.35
CA LYS A 219 -11.45 -2.65 6.42
C LYS A 219 -10.26 -3.60 6.29
N ALA A 220 -10.51 -4.84 5.88
CA ALA A 220 -9.50 -5.89 5.75
C ALA A 220 -10.06 -7.07 4.95
N PRO A 221 -9.24 -8.01 4.48
CA PRO A 221 -9.70 -9.28 3.93
C PRO A 221 -10.65 -10.04 4.87
N ASP A 222 -11.48 -10.90 4.32
CA ASP A 222 -12.39 -11.76 5.08
C ASP A 222 -12.18 -13.22 4.65
N PHE A 223 -11.35 -13.93 5.38
CA PHE A 223 -10.93 -15.28 5.02
C PHE A 223 -12.00 -16.33 5.33
N PRO A 224 -12.19 -17.35 4.46
CA PRO A 224 -13.19 -18.39 4.67
C PRO A 224 -12.98 -19.22 5.95
N THR A 225 -11.73 -19.37 6.40
CA THR A 225 -11.36 -20.09 7.62
C THR A 225 -11.47 -19.26 8.89
N GLY A 226 -11.92 -18.00 8.81
CA GLY A 226 -11.96 -17.09 9.94
C GLY A 226 -10.57 -16.57 10.33
N GLY A 227 -10.22 -16.70 11.59
CA GLY A 227 -8.96 -16.24 12.14
C GLY A 227 -8.97 -14.78 12.56
N LEU A 228 -7.86 -14.36 13.16
CA LEU A 228 -7.65 -12.99 13.61
C LEU A 228 -6.66 -12.28 12.69
N ILE A 229 -7.07 -11.15 12.11
CA ILE A 229 -6.17 -10.25 11.35
C ILE A 229 -5.57 -9.26 12.34
N LEU A 230 -4.25 -9.17 12.37
CA LEU A 230 -3.52 -8.29 13.29
C LEU A 230 -3.26 -6.93 12.63
N GLY A 231 -4.02 -5.91 13.07
CA GLY A 231 -3.96 -4.55 12.55
C GLY A 231 -4.52 -4.39 11.13
N THR A 232 -4.76 -3.15 10.72
CA THR A 232 -5.29 -2.82 9.37
C THR A 232 -4.22 -2.31 8.42
N ARG A 233 -3.07 -1.88 8.93
CA ARG A 233 -2.00 -1.22 8.15
C ARG A 233 -1.54 -2.02 6.93
N GLY A 234 -1.35 -3.34 7.10
CA GLY A 234 -0.94 -4.19 5.98
C GLY A 234 -2.01 -4.34 4.90
N SER A 235 -3.29 -4.30 5.27
CA SER A 235 -4.43 -4.29 4.34
C SER A 235 -4.55 -2.95 3.64
N GLU A 236 -4.43 -1.84 4.36
CA GLU A 236 -4.47 -0.48 3.80
C GLU A 236 -3.33 -0.24 2.81
N GLU A 237 -2.10 -0.68 3.13
CA GLU A 237 -0.97 -0.63 2.20
C GLU A 237 -1.28 -1.40 0.91
N ALA A 238 -1.84 -2.62 1.03
CA ALA A 238 -2.24 -3.43 -0.11
C ALA A 238 -3.31 -2.74 -0.96
N TYR A 239 -4.31 -2.11 -0.34
CA TYR A 239 -5.39 -1.44 -1.03
C TYR A 239 -4.94 -0.17 -1.75
N ARG A 240 -3.96 0.58 -1.20
CA ARG A 240 -3.40 1.77 -1.85
C ARG A 240 -2.43 1.45 -2.98
N THR A 241 -1.61 0.41 -2.81
CA THR A 241 -0.47 0.15 -3.72
C THR A 241 -0.61 -1.12 -4.57
N GLY A 242 -1.62 -1.94 -4.30
CA GLY A 242 -1.74 -3.28 -4.89
C GLY A 242 -0.80 -4.33 -4.28
N ARG A 243 0.01 -3.97 -3.27
CA ARG A 243 0.92 -4.89 -2.58
C ARG A 243 0.95 -4.61 -1.08
N GLY A 244 0.91 -5.66 -0.27
CA GLY A 244 0.94 -5.52 1.19
C GLY A 244 1.14 -6.87 1.89
N LYS A 245 1.22 -6.81 3.21
CA LYS A 245 1.41 -7.99 4.06
C LYS A 245 0.36 -7.99 5.17
N VAL A 246 -0.59 -8.91 5.09
CA VAL A 246 -1.65 -9.08 6.09
C VAL A 246 -1.22 -10.16 7.06
N LYS A 247 -1.00 -9.82 8.32
CA LYS A 247 -0.68 -10.78 9.37
C LYS A 247 -1.96 -11.44 9.86
N MET A 248 -1.96 -12.76 9.90
CA MET A 248 -3.07 -13.59 10.38
C MET A 248 -2.63 -14.42 11.57
N ARG A 249 -3.52 -14.61 12.52
CA ARG A 249 -3.30 -15.43 13.71
C ARG A 249 -4.49 -16.37 13.91
N ALA A 250 -4.22 -17.58 14.38
CA ALA A 250 -5.23 -18.54 14.79
C ALA A 250 -6.07 -17.97 15.94
N VAL A 251 -7.34 -18.35 16.01
CA VAL A 251 -8.18 -18.10 17.20
C VAL A 251 -7.89 -19.18 18.21
N THR A 252 -7.39 -18.76 19.38
CA THR A 252 -6.99 -19.66 20.46
C THR A 252 -7.66 -19.27 21.77
N ASN A 253 -7.96 -20.25 22.58
CA ASN A 253 -8.47 -20.08 23.94
C ASN A 253 -7.62 -20.88 24.92
N ILE A 254 -7.37 -20.35 26.12
CA ILE A 254 -6.65 -21.04 27.18
C ILE A 254 -7.68 -21.45 28.24
N GLU A 255 -7.79 -22.76 28.47
CA GLU A 255 -8.66 -23.34 29.46
C GLU A 255 -7.82 -23.98 30.58
N THR A 256 -8.27 -23.81 31.82
CA THR A 256 -7.67 -24.50 32.98
C THR A 256 -8.52 -25.71 33.35
N LEU A 257 -7.90 -26.86 33.31
CA LEU A 257 -8.54 -28.15 33.69
C LEU A 257 -8.70 -28.25 35.20
N SER A 258 -9.65 -29.10 35.64
CA SER A 258 -9.91 -29.38 37.07
C SER A 258 -8.69 -29.92 37.83
N ASN A 259 -7.73 -30.50 37.12
CA ASN A 259 -6.47 -31.01 37.68
C ASN A 259 -5.37 -29.93 37.81
N GLY A 260 -5.65 -28.66 37.51
CA GLY A 260 -4.71 -27.54 37.59
C GLY A 260 -3.72 -27.47 36.42
N LYS A 261 -3.89 -28.27 35.35
CA LYS A 261 -3.17 -28.10 34.07
C LYS A 261 -3.88 -27.08 33.19
N SER A 262 -3.15 -26.41 32.37
CA SER A 262 -3.70 -25.55 31.29
C SER A 262 -3.67 -26.28 29.94
N GLN A 263 -4.65 -25.98 29.12
CA GLN A 263 -4.66 -26.43 27.72
C GLN A 263 -4.93 -25.24 26.79
N ILE A 264 -4.26 -25.24 25.65
CA ILE A 264 -4.50 -24.26 24.55
C ILE A 264 -5.40 -24.96 23.55
N ILE A 265 -6.54 -24.35 23.24
CA ILE A 265 -7.51 -24.83 22.27
C ILE A 265 -7.44 -23.90 21.05
N VAL A 266 -7.25 -24.47 19.86
CA VAL A 266 -7.26 -23.76 18.58
C VAL A 266 -8.57 -24.08 17.88
N THR A 267 -9.38 -23.05 17.60
CA THR A 267 -10.70 -23.19 16.97
C THR A 267 -10.73 -22.71 15.52
N GLU A 268 -9.82 -21.79 15.13
CA GLU A 268 -9.70 -21.29 13.77
C GLU A 268 -8.23 -21.18 13.40
N LEU A 269 -7.91 -21.44 12.13
CA LEU A 269 -6.54 -21.37 11.60
C LEU A 269 -6.41 -20.22 10.58
N PRO A 270 -5.20 -19.68 10.41
CA PRO A 270 -4.93 -18.76 9.33
C PRO A 270 -5.24 -19.38 7.97
N TYR A 271 -5.68 -18.56 7.03
CA TYR A 271 -6.06 -19.00 5.69
C TYR A 271 -4.90 -19.71 4.97
N MET A 272 -5.20 -20.77 4.22
CA MET A 272 -4.25 -21.64 3.51
C MET A 272 -3.30 -22.47 4.39
N VAL A 273 -3.49 -22.51 5.69
CA VAL A 273 -2.71 -23.38 6.59
C VAL A 273 -3.30 -24.78 6.62
N ASN A 274 -2.43 -25.75 6.41
CA ASN A 274 -2.78 -27.18 6.53
C ASN A 274 -2.72 -27.62 8.01
N LYS A 275 -3.87 -28.08 8.56
CA LYS A 275 -4.01 -28.45 9.97
C LYS A 275 -3.09 -29.60 10.38
N ALA A 276 -3.03 -30.68 9.60
CA ALA A 276 -2.21 -31.86 9.90
C ALA A 276 -0.72 -31.51 9.93
N LYS A 277 -0.21 -30.77 8.92
CA LYS A 277 1.19 -30.32 8.88
C LYS A 277 1.53 -29.37 10.03
N LEU A 278 0.59 -28.52 10.44
CA LEU A 278 0.75 -27.67 11.63
C LEU A 278 0.91 -28.50 12.90
N ILE A 279 0.07 -29.50 13.09
CA ILE A 279 0.12 -30.41 14.25
C ILE A 279 1.45 -31.17 14.25
N GLU A 280 1.89 -31.71 13.12
CA GLU A 280 3.20 -32.36 12.97
C GLU A 280 4.34 -31.40 13.34
N LYS A 281 4.27 -30.13 12.90
CA LYS A 281 5.28 -29.13 13.20
C LYS A 281 5.37 -28.80 14.69
N ILE A 282 4.23 -28.73 15.38
CA ILE A 282 4.18 -28.53 16.83
C ILE A 282 4.82 -29.73 17.55
N ALA A 283 4.51 -30.96 17.12
CA ALA A 283 5.10 -32.16 17.66
C ALA A 283 6.63 -32.24 17.43
N GLU A 284 7.12 -31.82 16.25
CA GLU A 284 8.55 -31.69 15.99
C GLU A 284 9.25 -30.73 16.95
N LEU A 285 8.68 -29.51 17.12
CA LEU A 285 9.26 -28.48 17.98
C LEU A 285 9.32 -28.96 19.46
N HIS A 286 8.35 -29.73 19.90
CA HIS A 286 8.38 -30.37 21.23
C HIS A 286 9.46 -31.45 21.29
N ARG A 287 9.54 -32.36 20.32
CA ARG A 287 10.55 -33.41 20.25
C ARG A 287 11.99 -32.85 20.20
N ASP A 288 12.20 -31.78 19.45
CA ASP A 288 13.49 -31.10 19.33
C ASP A 288 13.81 -30.19 20.53
N LYS A 289 12.95 -30.18 21.58
CA LYS A 289 13.09 -29.33 22.77
C LYS A 289 13.19 -27.83 22.51
N LYS A 290 12.69 -27.39 21.39
CA LYS A 290 12.58 -25.94 21.08
C LYS A 290 11.41 -25.30 21.80
N ILE A 291 10.35 -26.07 22.05
CA ILE A 291 9.21 -25.70 22.89
C ILE A 291 9.06 -26.80 23.93
N ASP A 292 9.34 -26.47 25.18
CA ASP A 292 9.15 -27.42 26.33
C ASP A 292 7.84 -27.07 27.06
N GLY A 293 7.25 -28.08 27.69
CA GLY A 293 6.03 -27.89 28.50
C GLY A 293 4.75 -28.43 27.88
N ILE A 294 4.78 -28.94 26.65
CA ILE A 294 3.65 -29.66 26.04
C ILE A 294 3.60 -31.11 26.61
N THR A 295 2.43 -31.58 27.02
CA THR A 295 2.25 -32.93 27.51
C THR A 295 1.46 -33.82 26.58
N ALA A 296 0.51 -33.25 25.83
CA ALA A 296 -0.26 -33.97 24.83
C ALA A 296 -0.71 -33.04 23.71
N LEU A 297 -0.86 -33.60 22.54
CA LEU A 297 -1.34 -32.88 21.34
C LEU A 297 -2.41 -33.75 20.69
N ARG A 298 -3.63 -33.24 20.58
CA ARG A 298 -4.78 -34.00 20.05
C ARG A 298 -5.55 -33.17 19.05
N ASP A 299 -6.05 -33.81 18.01
CA ASP A 299 -7.04 -33.23 17.11
C ASP A 299 -8.41 -33.78 17.49
N GLU A 300 -9.26 -32.95 18.04
CA GLU A 300 -10.63 -33.22 18.43
C GLU A 300 -11.66 -32.62 17.47
N SER A 301 -11.23 -32.24 16.27
CA SER A 301 -12.09 -31.63 15.25
C SER A 301 -13.21 -32.60 14.84
N SER A 302 -14.41 -32.09 14.74
CA SER A 302 -15.62 -32.86 14.42
C SER A 302 -16.50 -32.07 13.41
N ARG A 303 -17.71 -32.56 13.16
CA ARG A 303 -18.72 -31.86 12.37
C ARG A 303 -19.20 -30.54 13.02
N GLU A 304 -18.97 -30.38 14.31
CA GLU A 304 -19.32 -29.17 15.07
C GLU A 304 -18.27 -28.06 14.90
N GLY A 305 -17.09 -28.37 14.37
CA GLY A 305 -16.03 -27.42 14.12
C GLY A 305 -14.62 -27.95 14.37
N MET A 306 -13.66 -27.07 14.15
CA MET A 306 -12.24 -27.33 14.38
C MET A 306 -11.93 -27.21 15.88
N ARG A 307 -11.18 -28.20 16.42
CA ARG A 307 -10.70 -28.19 17.80
C ARG A 307 -9.37 -28.92 17.91
N VAL A 308 -8.28 -28.19 17.91
CA VAL A 308 -6.94 -28.74 18.21
C VAL A 308 -6.59 -28.39 19.64
N VAL A 309 -6.26 -29.42 20.44
CA VAL A 309 -5.99 -29.31 21.88
C VAL A 309 -4.52 -29.55 22.14
N ILE A 310 -3.85 -28.61 22.79
CA ILE A 310 -2.46 -28.66 23.22
C ILE A 310 -2.45 -28.60 24.75
N GLU A 311 -2.24 -29.75 25.41
CA GLU A 311 -2.13 -29.84 26.88
C GLU A 311 -0.74 -29.42 27.35
N LEU A 312 -0.70 -28.67 28.44
CA LEU A 312 0.53 -28.17 29.04
C LEU A 312 0.83 -28.77 30.37
N ARG A 313 2.10 -28.76 30.80
CA ARG A 313 2.50 -29.08 32.17
C ARG A 313 1.97 -28.03 33.16
N ARG A 314 1.85 -28.36 34.42
CA ARG A 314 1.34 -27.48 35.48
C ARG A 314 2.27 -26.30 35.79
N ASP A 315 3.57 -26.49 35.58
CA ASP A 315 4.65 -25.56 35.91
C ASP A 315 4.95 -24.50 34.81
N VAL A 316 4.22 -24.53 33.70
CA VAL A 316 4.47 -23.61 32.57
C VAL A 316 3.35 -22.57 32.38
N ASN A 317 3.75 -21.37 31.99
CA ASN A 317 2.80 -20.33 31.64
C ASN A 317 2.28 -20.56 30.24
N ALA A 318 0.97 -20.76 30.09
CA ALA A 318 0.32 -21.04 28.80
C ALA A 318 0.53 -19.91 27.78
N ASN A 319 0.57 -18.63 28.19
CA ASN A 319 0.80 -17.50 27.29
C ASN A 319 2.22 -17.50 26.72
N ILE A 320 3.22 -17.91 27.50
CA ILE A 320 4.60 -18.00 27.01
C ILE A 320 4.71 -19.09 25.95
N ILE A 321 4.10 -20.26 26.19
CA ILE A 321 4.07 -21.35 25.19
C ILE A 321 3.32 -20.91 23.94
N LEU A 322 2.17 -20.26 24.10
CA LEU A 322 1.37 -19.75 22.97
C LEU A 322 2.17 -18.76 22.12
N ASN A 323 2.90 -17.84 22.75
CA ASN A 323 3.76 -16.89 22.03
C ASN A 323 4.92 -17.57 21.28
N GLN A 324 5.50 -18.64 21.87
CA GLN A 324 6.50 -19.45 21.18
C GLN A 324 5.89 -20.20 19.97
N LEU A 325 4.67 -20.71 20.11
CA LEU A 325 3.94 -21.35 19.01
C LEU A 325 3.65 -20.35 17.88
N TYR A 326 3.21 -19.14 18.19
CA TYR A 326 3.03 -18.08 17.16
C TYR A 326 4.33 -17.73 16.44
N LYS A 327 5.46 -17.74 17.15
CA LYS A 327 6.77 -17.42 16.57
C LYS A 327 7.34 -18.51 15.67
N HIS A 328 7.07 -19.79 15.98
CA HIS A 328 7.73 -20.93 15.36
C HIS A 328 6.84 -21.80 14.47
N THR A 329 5.54 -21.51 14.41
CA THR A 329 4.56 -22.27 13.63
C THR A 329 3.64 -21.37 12.82
N GLN A 330 2.86 -21.98 11.94
CA GLN A 330 1.83 -21.28 11.15
C GLN A 330 0.54 -20.97 11.94
N LEU A 331 0.55 -21.07 13.28
CA LEU A 331 -0.51 -20.48 14.10
C LEU A 331 -0.56 -18.94 13.96
N GLN A 332 0.54 -18.34 13.53
CA GLN A 332 0.61 -16.99 13.00
C GLN A 332 1.36 -17.03 11.67
N ASP A 333 0.74 -16.47 10.63
CA ASP A 333 1.31 -16.44 9.30
C ASP A 333 1.03 -15.07 8.63
N THR A 334 1.71 -14.80 7.54
CA THR A 334 1.56 -13.55 6.80
C THR A 334 1.10 -13.83 5.38
N PHE A 335 -0.09 -13.31 5.02
CA PHE A 335 -0.59 -13.35 3.67
C PHE A 335 0.03 -12.19 2.86
N GLY A 336 0.87 -12.54 1.89
CA GLY A 336 1.48 -11.55 0.99
C GLY A 336 0.52 -11.17 -0.13
N VAL A 337 -0.09 -10.00 -0.05
CA VAL A 337 -1.04 -9.51 -1.05
C VAL A 337 -0.32 -9.04 -2.31
N ILE A 338 -0.77 -9.51 -3.47
CA ILE A 338 -0.35 -9.06 -4.79
C ILE A 338 -1.60 -8.97 -5.66
N MET A 339 -2.11 -7.76 -5.87
CA MET A 339 -3.36 -7.50 -6.59
C MET A 339 -3.11 -7.38 -8.10
N LEU A 340 -2.64 -8.46 -8.70
CA LEU A 340 -2.34 -8.56 -10.13
C LEU A 340 -3.51 -9.23 -10.85
N ALA A 341 -4.07 -8.60 -11.88
CA ALA A 341 -5.13 -9.15 -12.72
C ALA A 341 -4.95 -8.73 -14.18
N LEU A 342 -5.67 -9.39 -15.07
CA LEU A 342 -5.70 -9.03 -16.50
C LEU A 342 -6.73 -7.92 -16.73
N VAL A 343 -6.25 -6.82 -17.31
CA VAL A 343 -7.07 -5.70 -17.80
C VAL A 343 -6.87 -5.63 -19.30
N ASN A 344 -7.90 -5.95 -20.09
CA ASN A 344 -7.81 -6.05 -21.56
C ASN A 344 -6.65 -6.97 -22.02
N ASN A 345 -6.52 -8.14 -21.40
CA ASN A 345 -5.46 -9.14 -21.61
C ASN A 345 -4.03 -8.69 -21.23
N GLU A 346 -3.86 -7.53 -20.59
CA GLU A 346 -2.57 -7.06 -20.06
C GLU A 346 -2.51 -7.28 -18.55
N PRO A 347 -1.44 -7.89 -18.01
CA PRO A 347 -1.28 -8.05 -16.56
C PRO A 347 -0.94 -6.71 -15.90
N LYS A 348 -1.76 -6.27 -14.95
CA LYS A 348 -1.57 -5.01 -14.20
C LYS A 348 -1.72 -5.23 -12.70
N VAL A 349 -0.84 -4.63 -11.92
CA VAL A 349 -1.03 -4.51 -10.47
C VAL A 349 -1.95 -3.32 -10.24
N LEU A 350 -3.09 -3.58 -9.62
CA LEU A 350 -4.15 -2.60 -9.39
C LEU A 350 -4.30 -2.32 -7.91
N ASN A 351 -4.69 -1.12 -7.55
CA ASN A 351 -5.19 -0.80 -6.22
C ASN A 351 -6.67 -1.20 -6.07
N LEU A 352 -7.22 -1.11 -4.87
CA LEU A 352 -8.61 -1.51 -4.61
C LEU A 352 -9.62 -0.68 -5.45
N LEU A 353 -9.42 0.62 -5.51
CA LEU A 353 -10.29 1.53 -6.25
C LEU A 353 -10.29 1.24 -7.76
N ASP A 354 -9.12 0.99 -8.34
CA ASP A 354 -9.01 0.68 -9.77
C ASP A 354 -9.69 -0.64 -10.12
N MET A 355 -9.60 -1.66 -9.25
CA MET A 355 -10.32 -2.92 -9.43
C MET A 355 -11.84 -2.71 -9.43
N LEU A 356 -12.36 -1.91 -8.50
CA LEU A 356 -13.78 -1.60 -8.42
C LEU A 356 -14.25 -0.77 -9.62
N LYS A 357 -13.46 0.20 -10.07
CA LYS A 357 -13.75 0.98 -11.30
C LYS A 357 -13.80 0.09 -12.55
N CYS A 358 -12.85 -0.87 -12.70
CA CYS A 358 -12.87 -1.84 -13.78
C CYS A 358 -14.14 -2.72 -13.75
N TYR A 359 -14.55 -3.14 -12.56
CA TYR A 359 -15.79 -3.91 -12.37
C TYR A 359 -17.03 -3.09 -12.73
N ILE A 360 -17.15 -1.85 -12.26
CA ILE A 360 -18.28 -0.96 -12.58
C ILE A 360 -18.38 -0.77 -14.08
N LYS A 361 -17.28 -0.48 -14.75
CA LYS A 361 -17.24 -0.34 -16.21
C LYS A 361 -17.70 -1.59 -16.94
N HIS A 362 -17.32 -2.78 -16.45
CA HIS A 362 -17.84 -4.05 -16.99
C HIS A 362 -19.36 -4.17 -16.81
N GLN A 363 -19.90 -3.78 -15.65
CA GLN A 363 -21.34 -3.80 -15.41
C GLN A 363 -22.09 -2.79 -16.28
N GLU A 364 -21.52 -1.64 -16.57
CA GLU A 364 -22.09 -0.67 -17.53
C GLU A 364 -22.25 -1.31 -18.92
N ASP A 365 -21.24 -2.02 -19.39
CA ASP A 365 -21.29 -2.73 -20.67
C ASP A 365 -22.34 -3.85 -20.65
N VAL A 366 -22.35 -4.66 -19.60
CA VAL A 366 -23.29 -5.80 -19.44
C VAL A 366 -24.74 -5.30 -19.41
N VAL A 367 -25.03 -4.30 -18.57
CA VAL A 367 -26.41 -3.76 -18.42
C VAL A 367 -26.84 -3.03 -19.68
N THR A 368 -25.95 -2.29 -20.34
CA THR A 368 -26.25 -1.63 -21.61
C THR A 368 -26.60 -2.65 -22.71
N ARG A 369 -25.83 -3.72 -22.87
CA ARG A 369 -26.07 -4.78 -23.86
C ARG A 369 -27.37 -5.53 -23.55
N ARG A 370 -27.59 -5.91 -22.29
CA ARG A 370 -28.81 -6.54 -21.84
C ARG A 370 -30.04 -5.66 -22.13
N THR A 371 -29.98 -4.38 -21.79
CA THR A 371 -31.08 -3.44 -22.01
C THR A 371 -31.39 -3.27 -23.50
N LYS A 372 -30.36 -3.22 -24.35
CA LYS A 372 -30.55 -3.20 -25.81
C LYS A 372 -31.22 -4.48 -26.32
N TYR A 373 -30.80 -5.63 -25.82
CA TYR A 373 -31.41 -6.92 -26.19
C TYR A 373 -32.89 -6.99 -25.75
N ASP A 374 -33.17 -6.62 -24.49
CA ASP A 374 -34.53 -6.62 -23.96
C ASP A 374 -35.40 -5.58 -24.66
N LEU A 375 -34.87 -4.41 -25.04
CA LEU A 375 -35.54 -3.38 -25.83
C LEU A 375 -35.91 -3.95 -27.23
N GLN A 376 -34.94 -4.54 -27.91
CA GLN A 376 -35.20 -5.12 -29.22
C GLN A 376 -36.30 -6.19 -29.16
N LYS A 377 -36.25 -7.09 -28.16
CA LYS A 377 -37.26 -8.13 -27.99
C LYS A 377 -38.64 -7.56 -27.63
N ALA A 378 -38.69 -6.52 -26.84
CA ALA A 378 -39.93 -5.84 -26.51
C ALA A 378 -40.51 -5.13 -27.74
N GLU A 379 -39.69 -4.44 -28.54
CA GLU A 379 -40.13 -3.80 -29.79
C GLU A 379 -40.59 -4.82 -30.85
N GLU A 380 -39.86 -5.92 -31.02
CA GLU A 380 -40.27 -7.03 -31.89
C GLU A 380 -41.65 -7.59 -31.49
N ARG A 381 -41.88 -7.81 -30.18
CA ARG A 381 -43.15 -8.31 -29.67
C ARG A 381 -44.28 -7.28 -29.80
N ASP A 382 -44.00 -6.03 -29.48
CA ASP A 382 -44.95 -4.92 -29.62
C ASP A 382 -45.38 -4.72 -31.06
N HIS A 383 -44.44 -4.82 -32.02
CA HIS A 383 -44.72 -4.74 -33.45
C HIS A 383 -45.70 -5.84 -33.90
N ILE A 384 -45.54 -7.06 -33.38
CA ILE A 384 -46.48 -8.14 -33.66
C ILE A 384 -47.85 -7.87 -33.07
N LEU A 385 -47.91 -7.38 -31.82
CA LEU A 385 -49.15 -7.04 -31.13
C LEU A 385 -49.96 -5.95 -31.84
N GLN A 386 -49.29 -4.91 -32.34
CA GLN A 386 -49.90 -3.86 -33.15
C GLN A 386 -50.59 -4.44 -34.39
N GLY A 387 -49.94 -5.37 -35.07
CA GLY A 387 -50.54 -6.08 -36.23
C GLY A 387 -51.78 -6.91 -35.85
N LEU A 388 -51.70 -7.62 -34.71
CA LEU A 388 -52.80 -8.44 -34.22
C LEU A 388 -54.01 -7.56 -33.76
N LEU A 389 -53.78 -6.40 -33.14
CA LEU A 389 -54.84 -5.47 -32.77
C LEU A 389 -55.53 -4.89 -34.01
N ILE A 390 -54.77 -4.48 -35.05
CA ILE A 390 -55.34 -4.04 -36.34
C ILE A 390 -56.24 -5.13 -36.94
N ALA A 391 -55.78 -6.40 -36.89
CA ALA A 391 -56.54 -7.55 -37.42
C ALA A 391 -57.81 -7.78 -36.61
N LEU A 392 -57.78 -7.65 -35.29
CA LEU A 392 -58.96 -7.80 -34.44
C LEU A 392 -59.98 -6.67 -34.62
N ASP A 393 -59.52 -5.44 -34.88
CA ASP A 393 -60.39 -4.31 -35.21
C ASP A 393 -61.13 -4.48 -36.54
N ASN A 394 -60.57 -5.27 -37.47
CA ASN A 394 -61.06 -5.53 -38.81
C ASN A 394 -61.32 -7.01 -39.07
N ILE A 395 -61.80 -7.76 -38.08
CA ILE A 395 -61.76 -9.21 -38.07
C ILE A 395 -62.53 -9.84 -39.19
N ASP A 396 -63.71 -9.31 -39.55
CA ASP A 396 -64.57 -9.86 -40.62
C ASP A 396 -63.85 -9.75 -41.98
N GLU A 397 -63.17 -8.66 -42.31
CA GLU A 397 -62.43 -8.43 -43.51
C GLU A 397 -61.17 -9.33 -43.54
N VAL A 398 -60.47 -9.47 -42.44
CA VAL A 398 -59.32 -10.37 -42.32
C VAL A 398 -59.71 -11.84 -42.59
N ILE A 399 -60.85 -12.29 -41.98
CA ILE A 399 -61.37 -13.64 -42.22
C ILE A 399 -61.74 -13.82 -43.71
N GLN A 400 -62.36 -12.81 -44.32
CA GLN A 400 -62.78 -12.87 -45.74
C GLN A 400 -61.56 -12.97 -46.66
N ILE A 401 -60.46 -12.19 -46.40
CA ILE A 401 -59.25 -12.23 -47.17
C ILE A 401 -58.57 -13.59 -47.03
N ILE A 402 -58.45 -14.13 -45.79
CA ILE A 402 -57.82 -15.44 -45.56
C ILE A 402 -58.59 -16.57 -46.28
N ARG A 403 -59.92 -16.57 -46.15
CA ARG A 403 -60.81 -17.64 -46.77
C ARG A 403 -60.86 -17.57 -48.29
N SER A 404 -60.71 -16.37 -48.88
CA SER A 404 -60.72 -16.17 -50.34
C SER A 404 -59.33 -16.42 -50.99
N SER A 405 -58.29 -16.59 -50.20
CA SER A 405 -56.90 -16.82 -50.67
C SER A 405 -56.68 -18.30 -50.94
N GLN A 406 -56.01 -18.58 -52.06
CA GLN A 406 -55.71 -20.00 -52.48
C GLN A 406 -54.50 -20.57 -51.70
N SER A 407 -53.64 -19.71 -51.10
CA SER A 407 -52.49 -20.15 -50.32
C SER A 407 -52.18 -19.16 -49.22
N THR A 408 -51.42 -19.61 -48.18
CA THR A 408 -50.96 -18.78 -47.07
C THR A 408 -50.12 -17.60 -47.55
N ALA A 409 -49.31 -17.80 -48.55
CA ALA A 409 -48.47 -16.75 -49.14
C ALA A 409 -49.31 -15.62 -49.77
N ILE A 410 -50.36 -15.97 -50.51
CA ILE A 410 -51.30 -15.01 -51.12
C ILE A 410 -52.07 -14.26 -50.04
N ALA A 411 -52.52 -14.97 -49.00
CA ALA A 411 -53.22 -14.34 -47.86
C ALA A 411 -52.34 -13.30 -47.18
N LYS A 412 -51.06 -13.59 -46.90
CA LYS A 412 -50.10 -12.64 -46.35
C LYS A 412 -49.95 -11.41 -47.25
N THR A 413 -49.70 -11.59 -48.55
CA THR A 413 -49.53 -10.47 -49.49
C THR A 413 -50.75 -9.54 -49.48
N ARG A 414 -51.96 -10.09 -49.52
CA ARG A 414 -53.21 -9.30 -49.49
C ARG A 414 -53.42 -8.57 -48.18
N LEU A 415 -53.09 -9.20 -47.02
CA LEU A 415 -53.12 -8.55 -45.71
C LEU A 415 -52.14 -7.40 -45.61
N MET A 416 -50.93 -7.57 -46.14
CA MET A 416 -49.91 -6.54 -46.24
C MET A 416 -50.39 -5.35 -47.07
N GLU A 417 -50.85 -5.61 -48.27
CA GLU A 417 -51.33 -4.55 -49.17
C GLU A 417 -52.56 -3.78 -48.61
N ARG A 418 -53.49 -4.52 -47.99
CA ARG A 418 -54.74 -3.93 -47.47
C ARG A 418 -54.60 -3.11 -46.20
N PHE A 419 -53.80 -3.55 -45.25
CA PHE A 419 -53.68 -2.95 -43.91
C PHE A 419 -52.33 -2.29 -43.68
N GLY A 420 -51.43 -2.29 -44.67
CA GLY A 420 -50.07 -1.73 -44.49
C GLY A 420 -49.23 -2.52 -43.51
N LEU A 421 -49.44 -3.82 -43.36
CA LEU A 421 -48.76 -4.66 -42.39
C LEU A 421 -47.44 -5.17 -42.96
N THR A 422 -46.48 -5.48 -42.05
CA THR A 422 -45.24 -6.14 -42.39
C THR A 422 -45.47 -7.66 -42.58
N GLU A 423 -44.49 -8.33 -43.21
CA GLU A 423 -44.55 -9.78 -43.41
C GLU A 423 -44.68 -10.54 -42.08
N VAL A 424 -43.92 -10.13 -41.04
CA VAL A 424 -43.96 -10.74 -39.69
C VAL A 424 -45.33 -10.58 -39.06
N GLN A 425 -45.95 -9.39 -39.16
CA GLN A 425 -47.33 -9.15 -38.67
C GLN A 425 -48.34 -10.00 -39.41
N SER A 426 -48.24 -10.05 -40.71
CA SER A 426 -49.16 -10.85 -41.54
C SER A 426 -49.03 -12.35 -41.28
N GLN A 427 -47.83 -12.84 -41.02
CA GLN A 427 -47.57 -14.21 -40.61
C GLN A 427 -48.27 -14.51 -39.28
N ALA A 428 -48.07 -13.63 -38.26
CA ALA A 428 -48.70 -13.77 -36.95
C ALA A 428 -50.23 -13.77 -37.00
N ILE A 429 -50.81 -12.99 -37.91
CA ILE A 429 -52.28 -12.97 -38.13
C ILE A 429 -52.75 -14.27 -38.73
N VAL A 430 -52.05 -14.81 -39.73
CA VAL A 430 -52.42 -16.08 -40.37
C VAL A 430 -52.26 -17.26 -39.41
N ASP A 431 -51.30 -17.24 -38.51
CA ASP A 431 -51.07 -18.26 -37.51
C ASP A 431 -51.99 -18.10 -36.26
N MET A 432 -52.82 -17.05 -36.21
CA MET A 432 -53.67 -16.74 -35.08
C MET A 432 -54.73 -17.85 -34.86
N ARG A 433 -54.81 -18.33 -33.64
CA ARG A 433 -55.81 -19.34 -33.23
C ARG A 433 -57.20 -18.75 -33.10
N LEU A 434 -58.25 -19.47 -33.46
CA LEU A 434 -59.64 -19.01 -33.35
C LEU A 434 -60.05 -18.54 -31.94
N ARG A 435 -59.48 -19.07 -30.88
CA ARG A 435 -59.75 -18.63 -29.52
C ARG A 435 -59.30 -17.19 -29.26
N ALA A 436 -58.32 -16.70 -30.01
CA ALA A 436 -57.81 -15.32 -29.84
C ALA A 436 -58.84 -14.27 -30.31
N LEU A 437 -59.92 -14.68 -30.98
CA LEU A 437 -61.01 -13.80 -31.40
C LEU A 437 -62.01 -13.47 -30.29
N THR A 438 -61.89 -14.09 -29.13
CA THR A 438 -62.78 -13.80 -28.00
C THR A 438 -62.45 -12.43 -27.36
N GLY A 439 -63.49 -11.74 -26.83
CA GLY A 439 -63.29 -10.43 -26.20
C GLY A 439 -62.28 -10.43 -25.02
N LEU A 440 -62.25 -11.53 -24.25
CA LEU A 440 -61.31 -11.71 -23.16
C LEU A 440 -59.86 -11.79 -23.62
N GLU A 441 -59.55 -12.43 -24.73
CA GLU A 441 -58.20 -12.50 -25.29
C GLU A 441 -57.77 -11.17 -25.93
N ARG A 442 -58.73 -10.44 -26.52
CA ARG A 442 -58.50 -9.07 -27.00
C ARG A 442 -58.01 -8.14 -25.86
N GLU A 443 -58.74 -8.15 -24.72
CA GLU A 443 -58.37 -7.34 -23.54
C GLU A 443 -56.96 -7.70 -23.02
N LYS A 444 -56.59 -8.98 -23.05
CA LYS A 444 -55.21 -9.40 -22.70
C LYS A 444 -54.14 -8.85 -23.65
N LEU A 445 -54.41 -8.87 -24.97
CA LEU A 445 -53.46 -8.32 -25.96
C LEU A 445 -53.31 -6.79 -25.82
N GLU A 446 -54.43 -6.08 -25.54
CA GLU A 446 -54.40 -4.64 -25.29
C GLU A 446 -53.61 -4.31 -24.02
N ASN A 447 -53.77 -5.10 -22.96
CA ASN A 447 -53.01 -4.91 -21.71
C ASN A 447 -51.56 -5.26 -21.90
N GLU A 448 -51.25 -6.37 -22.60
CA GLU A 448 -49.84 -6.73 -22.96
C GLU A 448 -49.14 -5.60 -23.75
N HIS A 449 -49.89 -5.01 -24.73
CA HIS A 449 -49.38 -3.87 -25.50
C HIS A 449 -49.03 -2.68 -24.62
N LYS A 450 -49.97 -2.28 -23.70
CA LYS A 450 -49.73 -1.17 -22.79
C LYS A 450 -48.55 -1.41 -21.88
N GLU A 451 -48.43 -2.60 -21.29
CA GLU A 451 -47.30 -2.99 -20.44
C GLU A 451 -45.96 -2.93 -21.19
N LEU A 452 -45.94 -3.42 -22.46
CA LEU A 452 -44.77 -3.36 -23.31
C LEU A 452 -44.39 -1.92 -23.65
N GLN A 453 -45.35 -1.02 -23.94
CA GLN A 453 -45.08 0.38 -24.21
C GLN A 453 -44.38 1.07 -23.00
N ILE A 454 -44.88 0.80 -21.78
CA ILE A 454 -44.26 1.31 -20.54
C ILE A 454 -42.82 0.75 -20.43
N LYS A 455 -42.66 -0.55 -20.63
CA LYS A 455 -41.31 -1.20 -20.56
C LYS A 455 -40.35 -0.66 -21.60
N ILE A 456 -40.77 -0.46 -22.84
CA ILE A 456 -39.96 0.12 -23.92
C ILE A 456 -39.52 1.53 -23.55
N ALA A 457 -40.42 2.35 -23.00
CA ALA A 457 -40.11 3.71 -22.55
C ALA A 457 -39.06 3.70 -21.44
N GLN A 458 -39.21 2.81 -20.44
CA GLN A 458 -38.21 2.63 -19.36
C GLN A 458 -36.87 2.20 -19.88
N LEU A 459 -36.79 1.19 -20.76
CA LEU A 459 -35.54 0.68 -21.34
C LEU A 459 -34.83 1.76 -22.17
N ARG A 460 -35.59 2.55 -22.94
CA ARG A 460 -35.01 3.69 -23.68
C ARG A 460 -34.48 4.76 -22.76
N ALA A 461 -35.16 5.06 -21.65
CA ALA A 461 -34.69 6.01 -20.66
C ALA A 461 -33.37 5.58 -20.02
N ILE A 462 -33.22 4.30 -19.66
CA ILE A 462 -31.97 3.75 -19.12
C ILE A 462 -30.82 3.86 -20.11
N LEU A 463 -31.08 3.64 -21.40
CA LEU A 463 -30.04 3.77 -22.46
C LEU A 463 -29.66 5.23 -22.76
N ALA A 464 -30.57 6.17 -22.52
CA ALA A 464 -30.34 7.59 -22.77
C ALA A 464 -29.64 8.33 -21.65
N ASP A 465 -29.73 7.84 -20.43
CA ASP A 465 -29.18 8.49 -19.22
C ASP A 465 -28.24 7.56 -18.46
N HIS A 466 -26.96 7.92 -18.45
CA HIS A 466 -25.91 7.20 -17.74
C HIS A 466 -26.17 7.10 -16.22
N LYS A 467 -26.79 8.12 -15.62
CA LYS A 467 -27.11 8.09 -14.18
C LYS A 467 -28.19 7.05 -13.86
N LEU A 468 -29.19 6.92 -14.73
CA LEU A 468 -30.19 5.86 -14.59
C LEU A 468 -29.57 4.45 -14.77
N LEU A 469 -28.65 4.31 -15.69
CA LEU A 469 -27.89 3.06 -15.90
C LEU A 469 -27.12 2.66 -14.64
N LEU A 470 -26.38 3.59 -14.04
CA LEU A 470 -25.66 3.37 -12.78
C LEU A 470 -26.62 3.06 -11.61
N GLY A 471 -27.80 3.68 -11.60
CA GLY A 471 -28.86 3.39 -10.63
C GLY A 471 -29.32 1.93 -10.70
N VAL A 472 -29.53 1.39 -11.90
CA VAL A 472 -29.89 -0.03 -12.10
C VAL A 472 -28.78 -0.94 -11.58
N ILE A 473 -27.51 -0.64 -11.87
CA ILE A 473 -26.38 -1.41 -11.37
C ILE A 473 -26.33 -1.40 -9.84
N LYS A 474 -26.53 -0.23 -9.21
CA LYS A 474 -26.57 -0.06 -7.76
C LYS A 474 -27.68 -0.93 -7.13
N ASP A 475 -28.87 -0.91 -7.69
CA ASP A 475 -30.00 -1.66 -7.16
C ASP A 475 -29.76 -3.19 -7.27
N GLU A 476 -29.28 -3.66 -8.41
CA GLU A 476 -29.03 -5.09 -8.65
C GLU A 476 -27.91 -5.64 -7.74
N ILE A 477 -26.81 -4.90 -7.58
CA ILE A 477 -25.73 -5.34 -6.71
C ILE A 477 -26.14 -5.30 -5.23
N SER A 478 -26.98 -4.32 -4.83
CA SER A 478 -27.51 -4.20 -3.47
C SER A 478 -28.41 -5.41 -3.15
N ILE A 479 -29.31 -5.78 -4.05
CA ILE A 479 -30.16 -6.99 -3.93
C ILE A 479 -29.28 -8.24 -3.79
N THR A 480 -28.20 -8.34 -4.55
CA THR A 480 -27.26 -9.46 -4.46
C THR A 480 -26.59 -9.53 -3.09
N ALA A 481 -26.17 -8.36 -2.54
CA ALA A 481 -25.58 -8.26 -1.21
C ALA A 481 -26.56 -8.62 -0.09
N GLU A 482 -27.84 -8.21 -0.20
CA GLU A 482 -28.88 -8.57 0.77
C GLU A 482 -29.16 -10.08 0.76
N LYS A 483 -29.23 -10.67 -0.42
CA LYS A 483 -29.60 -12.07 -0.61
C LYS A 483 -28.50 -13.05 -0.20
N TYR A 484 -27.25 -12.73 -0.45
CA TYR A 484 -26.10 -13.65 -0.26
C TYR A 484 -25.08 -13.18 0.75
N GLY A 485 -25.17 -11.93 1.20
CA GLY A 485 -24.22 -11.38 2.15
C GLY A 485 -24.39 -11.96 3.55
N ASP A 486 -23.28 -12.32 4.17
CA ASP A 486 -23.18 -12.82 5.54
C ASP A 486 -22.29 -11.89 6.39
N ASP A 487 -22.14 -12.21 7.66
CA ASP A 487 -21.25 -11.49 8.55
C ASP A 487 -19.79 -11.88 8.31
N ARG A 488 -18.87 -11.00 8.70
CA ARG A 488 -17.43 -11.29 8.63
C ARG A 488 -17.09 -12.54 9.42
N ARG A 489 -16.27 -13.40 8.85
CA ARG A 489 -15.67 -14.56 9.50
C ARG A 489 -14.36 -14.19 10.19
N SER A 490 -13.50 -13.41 9.52
CA SER A 490 -12.22 -12.96 10.10
C SER A 490 -12.42 -11.77 11.03
N LYS A 491 -11.93 -11.86 12.25
CA LYS A 491 -11.93 -10.77 13.23
C LYS A 491 -10.72 -9.87 13.02
N ILE A 492 -10.87 -8.57 13.27
CA ILE A 492 -9.76 -7.61 13.24
C ILE A 492 -9.37 -7.32 14.67
N GLY A 493 -8.14 -7.65 15.05
CA GLY A 493 -7.56 -7.40 16.35
C GLY A 493 -6.44 -6.36 16.28
N PHE A 494 -6.00 -5.94 17.45
CA PHE A 494 -4.82 -5.08 17.53
C PHE A 494 -3.57 -5.89 17.18
N ASP A 495 -2.70 -5.35 16.33
CA ASP A 495 -1.33 -5.84 16.24
C ASP A 495 -0.57 -5.25 17.43
N GLU A 496 -0.08 -6.08 18.33
CA GLU A 496 0.83 -5.66 19.41
C GLU A 496 2.12 -5.03 18.85
N PHE A 497 2.37 -5.21 17.54
CA PHE A 497 3.46 -4.57 16.79
C PHE A 497 3.01 -3.34 15.97
N ASP A 498 1.73 -3.02 15.90
CA ASP A 498 1.23 -1.74 15.36
C ASP A 498 1.38 -0.60 16.39
N ILE A 499 1.53 -0.93 17.68
CA ILE A 499 2.20 -0.07 18.64
C ILE A 499 3.68 -0.17 18.30
N THR A 500 4.17 0.71 17.45
CA THR A 500 5.61 0.85 17.22
C THR A 500 6.26 1.14 18.58
N MET A 501 7.49 0.68 18.81
CA MET A 501 8.25 1.13 20.01
C MET A 501 8.17 2.65 20.17
N GLU A 502 7.94 3.35 19.09
CA GLU A 502 7.73 4.79 18.99
C GLU A 502 6.44 5.25 19.68
N ASP A 503 5.33 4.51 19.55
CA ASP A 503 4.03 4.84 20.17
C ASP A 503 4.00 4.52 21.68
N MET A 504 4.88 3.64 22.14
CA MET A 504 5.06 3.34 23.58
C MET A 504 5.97 4.32 24.31
N ILE A 505 6.71 5.16 23.59
CA ILE A 505 7.62 6.14 24.13
C ILE A 505 6.87 7.47 24.17
N PRO A 506 6.63 8.07 25.36
CA PRO A 506 5.99 9.38 25.44
C PRO A 506 6.81 10.41 24.64
N LYS A 507 6.13 11.27 23.89
CA LYS A 507 6.77 12.29 23.08
C LYS A 507 7.32 13.39 24.00
N GLU A 508 8.64 13.46 24.15
CA GLU A 508 9.33 14.40 25.01
C GLU A 508 10.45 15.10 24.26
N ASN A 509 10.75 16.33 24.67
CA ASN A 509 11.94 17.00 24.19
C ASN A 509 13.18 16.47 24.90
N CYS A 510 14.22 16.23 24.15
CA CYS A 510 15.48 15.71 24.67
C CYS A 510 16.68 16.50 24.14
N VAL A 511 17.78 16.42 24.88
CA VAL A 511 19.05 16.97 24.47
C VAL A 511 20.00 15.84 24.10
N ILE A 512 20.52 15.88 22.87
CA ILE A 512 21.52 14.94 22.39
C ILE A 512 22.88 15.63 22.42
N ALA A 513 23.84 15.03 23.12
CA ALA A 513 25.20 15.47 23.16
C ALA A 513 26.12 14.47 22.48
N MET A 514 27.00 14.95 21.60
CA MET A 514 28.01 14.17 20.91
C MET A 514 29.40 14.78 21.18
N THR A 515 30.38 13.90 21.42
CA THR A 515 31.79 14.31 21.63
C THR A 515 32.62 14.13 20.36
N SER A 516 33.80 14.79 20.34
CA SER A 516 34.71 14.74 19.20
C SER A 516 35.25 13.33 18.94
N LEU A 517 35.36 12.48 19.95
CA LEU A 517 35.76 11.07 19.82
C LEU A 517 34.58 10.16 19.46
N GLY A 518 33.39 10.74 19.25
CA GLY A 518 32.21 10.01 18.80
C GLY A 518 31.45 9.31 19.91
N TYR A 519 31.46 9.80 21.15
CA TYR A 519 30.53 9.37 22.19
C TYR A 519 29.23 10.17 22.08
N ILE A 520 28.08 9.49 22.10
CA ILE A 520 26.76 10.12 22.00
C ILE A 520 25.88 9.69 23.17
N LYS A 521 25.03 10.59 23.63
CA LYS A 521 23.99 10.31 24.62
C LYS A 521 22.78 11.20 24.45
N ARG A 522 21.64 10.71 24.95
CA ARG A 522 20.38 11.45 25.06
C ARG A 522 20.12 11.79 26.53
N MET A 523 19.63 13.01 26.81
CA MET A 523 19.29 13.49 28.14
C MET A 523 17.92 14.15 28.09
N THR A 524 17.18 14.13 29.21
CA THR A 524 15.93 14.88 29.34
C THR A 524 16.25 16.39 29.58
N VAL A 525 15.36 17.27 29.09
CA VAL A 525 15.55 18.73 29.19
C VAL A 525 15.63 19.20 30.64
N ASP A 526 14.99 18.54 31.59
CA ASP A 526 14.99 18.86 33.01
C ASP A 526 16.39 18.82 33.65
N ASN A 527 17.31 18.08 33.06
CA ASN A 527 18.69 18.01 33.48
C ASN A 527 19.52 19.26 33.14
N PHE A 528 18.98 20.24 32.41
CA PHE A 528 19.61 21.48 31.94
C PHE A 528 18.90 22.73 32.46
N LYS A 529 18.56 22.83 33.76
CA LYS A 529 18.02 24.05 34.33
C LYS A 529 19.08 25.17 34.31
N SER A 530 18.69 26.34 33.82
CA SER A 530 19.54 27.55 33.79
C SER A 530 20.03 27.96 35.19
N GLN A 531 21.33 28.24 35.31
CA GLN A 531 21.89 28.82 36.52
C GLN A 531 21.91 30.35 36.43
N ASN A 532 21.68 31.04 37.58
CA ASN A 532 21.78 32.48 37.69
C ASN A 532 23.25 32.96 37.60
N ARG A 533 23.45 34.23 37.23
CA ARG A 533 24.76 34.92 37.17
C ARG A 533 25.60 34.61 38.40
N GLY A 534 26.87 34.16 38.22
CA GLY A 534 27.86 33.94 39.28
C GLY A 534 28.00 32.46 39.73
N GLY A 535 27.28 31.52 39.15
CA GLY A 535 27.44 30.08 39.42
C GLY A 535 28.75 29.52 38.82
N LYS A 536 29.43 28.65 39.55
CA LYS A 536 30.52 27.84 39.00
C LYS A 536 29.93 26.92 37.94
N GLY A 537 30.42 26.98 36.71
CA GLY A 537 29.95 26.16 35.60
C GLY A 537 29.80 24.67 35.97
N ILE A 538 28.82 24.00 35.34
CA ILE A 538 28.49 22.60 35.65
C ILE A 538 29.20 21.73 34.59
N LYS A 539 29.95 20.70 35.04
CA LYS A 539 30.46 19.64 34.12
C LYS A 539 29.31 18.94 33.42
N GLY A 540 29.20 19.13 32.12
CA GLY A 540 28.11 18.53 31.31
C GLY A 540 28.35 17.07 30.93
N MET A 541 29.57 16.55 31.03
CA MET A 541 29.94 15.20 30.69
C MET A 541 31.31 14.84 31.31
N GLN A 542 31.51 13.57 31.70
CA GLN A 542 32.85 13.06 31.98
C GLN A 542 33.51 12.68 30.64
N THR A 543 34.48 13.45 30.22
CA THR A 543 35.28 13.18 29.03
C THR A 543 36.59 12.44 29.41
N ILE A 544 37.13 11.67 28.46
CA ILE A 544 38.52 11.18 28.57
C ILE A 544 39.48 12.35 28.38
N GLU A 545 40.73 12.24 28.82
CA GLU A 545 41.80 13.18 28.43
C GLU A 545 41.74 13.33 26.90
N ASP A 546 41.67 14.58 26.42
CA ASP A 546 41.52 14.98 25.00
C ASP A 546 40.16 14.87 24.33
N ASP A 547 39.05 14.54 25.01
CA ASP A 547 37.70 14.55 24.45
C ASP A 547 36.85 15.73 24.91
N TYR A 548 36.01 16.29 24.04
CA TYR A 548 35.13 17.42 24.35
C TYR A 548 33.78 17.30 23.63
N ILE A 549 32.76 17.98 24.12
CA ILE A 549 31.42 17.99 23.44
C ILE A 549 31.55 18.77 22.14
N GLU A 550 31.29 18.09 21.01
CA GLU A 550 31.36 18.70 19.70
C GLU A 550 30.03 19.26 19.25
N ASP A 551 28.93 18.53 19.51
CA ASP A 551 27.58 18.91 19.10
C ASP A 551 26.58 18.73 20.23
N LEU A 552 25.64 19.68 20.32
CA LEU A 552 24.55 19.68 21.30
C LEU A 552 23.27 20.07 20.58
N LEU A 553 22.33 19.10 20.48
CA LEU A 553 21.11 19.21 19.69
C LEU A 553 19.88 19.05 20.58
N MET A 554 18.97 20.05 20.59
CA MET A 554 17.64 19.91 21.16
C MET A 554 16.66 19.42 20.07
N THR A 555 15.95 18.33 20.37
CA THR A 555 15.01 17.74 19.43
C THR A 555 13.96 16.92 20.19
N SER A 556 12.89 16.50 19.51
CA SER A 556 11.97 15.49 20.06
C SER A 556 12.61 14.10 20.01
N ASN A 557 12.34 13.28 21.02
CA ASN A 557 12.82 11.90 21.03
C ASN A 557 12.27 11.07 19.83
N HIS A 558 11.21 11.50 19.18
CA HIS A 558 10.61 10.87 17.98
C HIS A 558 11.22 11.37 16.66
N ASP A 559 12.02 12.43 16.67
CA ASP A 559 12.62 12.99 15.45
C ASP A 559 13.65 12.03 14.85
N ASN A 560 13.74 12.01 13.51
CA ASN A 560 14.80 11.33 12.82
C ASN A 560 16.07 12.18 12.89
N LEU A 561 17.21 11.55 13.09
CA LEU A 561 18.52 12.20 13.07
C LEU A 561 19.31 11.68 11.89
N MET A 562 19.78 12.58 11.05
CA MET A 562 20.71 12.28 9.96
C MET A 562 22.12 12.57 10.41
N PHE A 563 22.99 11.57 10.32
CA PHE A 563 24.40 11.65 10.66
C PHE A 563 25.22 11.64 9.37
N PHE A 564 25.85 12.75 9.06
CA PHE A 564 26.74 12.87 7.90
C PHE A 564 28.19 12.66 8.33
N THR A 565 28.96 11.94 7.52
CA THR A 565 30.34 11.61 7.85
C THR A 565 31.34 12.35 6.96
N ASN A 566 32.59 12.46 7.43
CA ASN A 566 33.70 13.04 6.68
C ASN A 566 33.94 12.32 5.33
N PHE A 567 33.53 11.05 5.19
CA PHE A 567 33.60 10.27 3.94
C PHE A 567 32.41 10.52 2.99
N GLY A 568 31.56 11.50 3.30
CA GLY A 568 30.42 11.85 2.46
C GLY A 568 29.29 10.83 2.49
N ARG A 569 29.15 10.05 3.56
CA ARG A 569 28.03 9.13 3.79
C ARG A 569 27.03 9.72 4.75
N VAL A 570 25.78 9.20 4.71
CA VAL A 570 24.72 9.57 5.65
C VAL A 570 24.10 8.32 6.27
N TYR A 571 23.85 8.36 7.55
CA TYR A 571 23.15 7.36 8.36
C TYR A 571 21.93 7.98 9.02
N ARG A 572 20.96 7.17 9.42
CA ARG A 572 19.75 7.61 10.11
C ARG A 572 19.50 6.80 11.37
N LEU A 573 19.18 7.47 12.44
CA LEU A 573 18.64 6.90 13.68
C LEU A 573 17.43 7.72 14.15
N LYS A 574 16.52 7.10 14.89
CA LYS A 574 15.54 7.82 15.69
C LYS A 574 16.20 8.33 16.98
N ALA A 575 15.80 9.50 17.44
CA ALA A 575 16.43 10.08 18.65
C ALA A 575 16.24 9.19 19.90
N TYR A 576 15.13 8.44 20.00
CA TYR A 576 14.92 7.47 21.08
C TYR A 576 15.84 6.23 21.02
N GLU A 577 16.42 5.91 19.86
CA GLU A 577 17.39 4.81 19.72
C GLU A 577 18.74 5.13 20.36
N ILE A 578 19.01 6.42 20.64
CA ILE A 578 20.20 6.85 21.37
C ILE A 578 19.99 6.58 22.86
N PRO A 579 20.87 5.80 23.52
CA PRO A 579 20.72 5.48 24.93
C PRO A 579 20.63 6.73 25.82
N GLU A 580 19.67 6.69 26.75
CA GLU A 580 19.55 7.73 27.77
C GLU A 580 20.67 7.59 28.82
N ALA A 581 21.25 8.72 29.18
CA ALA A 581 22.33 8.73 30.16
C ALA A 581 22.27 10.00 31.00
N GLY A 582 22.64 9.87 32.25
CA GLY A 582 22.71 10.99 33.18
C GLY A 582 23.75 12.06 32.74
N ARG A 583 23.60 13.26 33.29
CA ARG A 583 24.44 14.42 32.90
C ARG A 583 25.96 14.17 32.98
N THR A 584 26.43 13.44 33.97
CA THR A 584 27.86 13.14 34.15
C THR A 584 28.34 11.89 33.42
N ALA A 585 27.45 11.11 32.88
CA ALA A 585 27.79 9.88 32.15
C ALA A 585 28.49 10.20 30.81
N ARG A 586 29.39 9.33 30.39
CA ARG A 586 30.18 9.43 29.16
C ARG A 586 29.34 9.19 27.86
N GLY A 587 28.22 8.47 27.95
CA GLY A 587 27.44 8.04 26.77
C GLY A 587 27.99 6.79 26.11
N THR A 588 27.45 6.48 24.93
CA THR A 588 27.77 5.29 24.12
C THR A 588 28.57 5.69 22.90
N ALA A 589 29.56 4.92 22.51
CA ALA A 589 30.30 5.18 21.27
C ALA A 589 29.38 5.01 20.05
N ILE A 590 29.37 6.01 19.17
CA ILE A 590 28.46 6.06 17.99
C ILE A 590 28.68 4.86 17.04
N ILE A 591 29.88 4.29 17.02
CA ILE A 591 30.19 3.10 16.23
C ILE A 591 29.39 1.85 16.68
N ASN A 592 28.88 1.84 17.90
CA ASN A 592 27.98 0.78 18.40
C ASN A 592 26.54 0.96 17.91
N LEU A 593 26.18 2.14 17.45
CA LEU A 593 24.84 2.48 16.94
C LEU A 593 24.81 2.53 15.40
N LEU A 594 25.89 2.99 14.77
CA LEU A 594 26.05 3.13 13.33
C LEU A 594 27.20 2.24 12.80
N GLN A 595 27.01 1.64 11.63
CA GLN A 595 28.03 0.83 10.97
C GLN A 595 29.06 1.73 10.25
N LEU A 596 29.91 2.42 11.02
CA LEU A 596 30.93 3.29 10.47
C LEU A 596 32.17 2.48 9.98
N ASN A 597 32.80 2.97 8.92
CA ASN A 597 34.05 2.42 8.43
C ASN A 597 35.25 2.89 9.28
N PRO A 598 36.39 2.19 9.25
CA PRO A 598 37.59 2.67 9.92
C PRO A 598 38.00 4.08 9.44
N GLY A 599 38.20 5.00 10.38
CA GLY A 599 38.55 6.39 10.09
C GLY A 599 37.37 7.30 9.72
N GLU A 600 36.16 6.76 9.65
CA GLU A 600 34.93 7.53 9.41
C GLU A 600 34.48 8.21 10.70
N ARG A 601 34.19 9.53 10.63
CA ARG A 601 33.79 10.37 11.74
C ARG A 601 32.54 11.16 11.37
N ILE A 602 31.67 11.47 12.34
CA ILE A 602 30.50 12.31 12.10
C ILE A 602 30.96 13.76 11.91
N SER A 603 30.52 14.38 10.80
CA SER A 603 30.79 15.78 10.47
C SER A 603 29.59 16.70 10.74
N ALA A 604 28.38 16.14 10.71
CA ALA A 604 27.17 16.91 11.02
C ALA A 604 26.05 15.98 11.49
N MET A 605 25.27 16.45 12.47
CA MET A 605 24.06 15.81 12.97
C MET A 605 22.87 16.74 12.74
N ILE A 606 21.86 16.30 12.02
CA ILE A 606 20.74 17.13 11.62
C ILE A 606 19.42 16.47 12.05
N PRO A 607 18.59 17.17 12.85
CA PRO A 607 17.24 16.70 13.17
C PRO A 607 16.35 16.87 11.94
N PHE A 608 15.53 15.88 11.70
CA PHE A 608 14.70 15.83 10.51
C PHE A 608 13.29 15.37 10.87
N LYS A 609 12.30 16.23 10.66
CA LYS A 609 10.90 15.93 11.02
C LYS A 609 10.15 15.27 9.87
N ASP A 610 10.16 15.87 8.69
CA ASP A 610 9.38 15.42 7.53
C ASP A 610 10.11 15.61 6.21
N TYR A 611 9.80 14.77 5.20
CA TYR A 611 10.29 14.89 3.84
C TYR A 611 9.46 15.95 3.09
N ASP A 612 9.97 17.21 3.09
CA ASP A 612 9.36 18.32 2.37
C ASP A 612 10.12 18.57 1.07
N GLU A 613 9.42 18.65 -0.05
CA GLU A 613 9.97 18.96 -1.38
C GLU A 613 10.61 20.35 -1.47
N ASN A 614 10.27 21.25 -0.55
CA ASN A 614 10.81 22.59 -0.50
C ASN A 614 12.20 22.64 0.15
N ASN A 615 12.58 21.65 0.93
CA ASN A 615 13.83 21.61 1.66
C ASN A 615 14.94 20.89 0.87
N ASN A 616 16.14 21.47 0.94
CA ASN A 616 17.35 20.90 0.36
C ASN A 616 18.41 20.68 1.43
N LEU A 617 19.27 19.71 1.23
CA LEU A 617 20.50 19.53 1.96
C LEU A 617 21.63 20.24 1.21
N PHE A 618 22.24 21.22 1.85
CA PHE A 618 23.39 21.93 1.34
C PHE A 618 24.65 21.45 2.07
N MET A 619 25.62 20.99 1.31
CA MET A 619 26.83 20.32 1.80
C MET A 619 28.06 21.11 1.37
N VAL A 620 29.07 21.15 2.23
CA VAL A 620 30.36 21.78 1.90
C VAL A 620 31.52 20.88 2.30
N THR A 621 32.54 20.82 1.42
CA THR A 621 33.79 20.08 1.67
C THR A 621 34.91 21.00 2.08
N LYS A 622 35.94 20.44 2.69
CA LYS A 622 37.14 21.11 3.14
C LYS A 622 37.84 21.87 2.01
N LYS A 623 37.84 21.31 0.77
CA LYS A 623 38.45 21.95 -0.41
C LYS A 623 37.52 22.92 -1.15
N GLY A 624 36.40 23.33 -0.53
CA GLY A 624 35.51 24.37 -1.05
C GLY A 624 34.53 23.92 -2.14
N ILE A 625 34.28 22.62 -2.26
CA ILE A 625 33.23 22.07 -3.10
C ILE A 625 31.90 22.14 -2.34
N ILE A 626 30.84 22.55 -3.05
CA ILE A 626 29.47 22.60 -2.48
C ILE A 626 28.54 21.72 -3.30
N LYS A 627 27.53 21.20 -2.63
CA LYS A 627 26.50 20.40 -3.26
C LYS A 627 25.13 20.70 -2.66
N LYS A 628 24.12 20.80 -3.53
CA LYS A 628 22.71 20.93 -3.14
C LYS A 628 21.92 19.74 -3.66
N THR A 629 21.18 19.06 -2.78
CA THR A 629 20.37 17.89 -3.09
C THR A 629 19.05 17.98 -2.36
N SER A 630 17.92 17.61 -3.02
CA SER A 630 16.62 17.56 -2.36
C SER A 630 16.64 16.56 -1.21
N VAL A 631 15.98 16.89 -0.11
CA VAL A 631 15.81 15.99 1.05
C VAL A 631 15.11 14.70 0.66
N MET A 632 14.22 14.73 -0.34
CA MET A 632 13.50 13.57 -0.85
C MET A 632 14.41 12.43 -1.35
N GLU A 633 15.62 12.75 -1.81
CA GLU A 633 16.61 11.75 -2.26
C GLU A 633 17.12 10.84 -1.12
N TYR A 634 16.82 11.20 0.14
CA TYR A 634 17.29 10.50 1.34
C TYR A 634 16.18 9.77 2.09
N GLY A 635 15.00 9.57 1.47
CA GLY A 635 13.84 8.88 2.08
C GLY A 635 14.13 7.47 2.59
N ASN A 636 14.96 6.71 1.87
CA ASN A 636 15.29 5.32 2.18
C ASN A 636 16.77 5.12 2.52
N ILE A 637 17.17 5.48 3.75
CA ILE A 637 18.52 5.24 4.25
C ILE A 637 18.60 3.85 4.89
N ARG A 638 19.44 2.98 4.34
CA ARG A 638 19.69 1.64 4.88
C ARG A 638 20.62 1.70 6.10
N LYS A 639 20.61 0.64 6.95
CA LYS A 639 21.48 0.57 8.15
C LYS A 639 22.98 0.70 7.86
N ASN A 640 23.44 0.30 6.68
CA ASN A 640 24.82 0.45 6.23
C ASN A 640 25.14 1.82 5.63
N GLY A 641 24.23 2.79 5.76
CA GLY A 641 24.35 4.15 5.25
C GLY A 641 24.19 4.26 3.73
N LEU A 642 24.09 5.52 3.28
CA LEU A 642 24.03 5.89 1.87
C LEU A 642 25.16 6.89 1.54
N ILE A 643 25.60 6.91 0.29
CA ILE A 643 26.49 7.96 -0.21
C ILE A 643 25.66 9.24 -0.37
N ALA A 644 26.07 10.30 0.35
CA ALA A 644 25.46 11.62 0.28
C ALA A 644 26.16 12.52 -0.74
N ILE A 645 27.47 12.40 -0.87
CA ILE A 645 28.31 13.12 -1.82
C ILE A 645 29.50 12.25 -2.20
N ASN A 646 29.88 12.24 -3.47
CA ASN A 646 31.14 11.66 -3.91
C ASN A 646 32.26 12.68 -3.71
N LEU A 647 33.20 12.37 -2.84
CA LEU A 647 34.35 13.21 -2.54
C LEU A 647 35.50 12.98 -3.54
N LYS A 648 36.32 13.99 -3.77
CA LYS A 648 37.60 13.85 -4.45
C LYS A 648 38.63 13.22 -3.49
N GLU A 649 39.73 12.74 -4.05
CA GLU A 649 40.88 12.27 -3.26
C GLU A 649 41.35 13.38 -2.30
N ASP A 650 41.59 13.05 -1.05
CA ASP A 650 42.02 13.93 0.03
C ASP A 650 41.05 15.10 0.34
N ASP A 651 39.77 14.96 0.06
CA ASP A 651 38.74 15.91 0.48
C ASP A 651 37.82 15.29 1.54
N GLU A 652 37.29 16.11 2.42
CA GLU A 652 36.39 15.68 3.50
C GLU A 652 35.14 16.55 3.50
N LEU A 653 34.00 15.95 3.80
CA LEU A 653 32.75 16.67 4.09
C LEU A 653 32.85 17.25 5.49
N ILE A 654 32.69 18.59 5.63
CA ILE A 654 32.85 19.26 6.91
C ILE A 654 31.53 19.72 7.52
N GLU A 655 30.57 20.17 6.73
CA GLU A 655 29.29 20.66 7.27
C GLU A 655 28.16 20.42 6.30
N VAL A 656 26.96 20.17 6.84
CA VAL A 656 25.71 19.99 6.10
C VAL A 656 24.61 20.79 6.80
N LYS A 657 23.77 21.50 6.04
CA LYS A 657 22.62 22.25 6.57
C LYS A 657 21.39 22.08 5.70
N ILE A 658 20.22 22.20 6.31
CA ILE A 658 18.95 22.26 5.57
C ILE A 658 18.73 23.69 5.09
N THR A 659 18.34 23.88 3.83
CA THR A 659 18.04 25.15 3.19
C THR A 659 16.67 25.14 2.53
N ASN A 660 16.04 26.31 2.38
CA ASN A 660 14.65 26.49 1.97
C ASN A 660 14.47 27.23 0.62
N LYS A 661 15.48 27.19 -0.27
CA LYS A 661 15.54 27.87 -1.56
C LYS A 661 15.76 29.39 -1.49
N GLU A 662 15.60 30.04 -0.35
CA GLU A 662 15.78 31.49 -0.16
C GLU A 662 17.04 31.81 0.65
N SER A 663 17.75 30.80 1.12
CA SER A 663 18.91 30.97 1.98
C SER A 663 20.11 31.59 1.25
N GLU A 664 20.87 32.40 1.97
CA GLU A 664 22.20 32.87 1.57
C GLU A 664 23.27 32.10 2.34
N ILE A 665 24.30 31.69 1.63
CA ILE A 665 25.35 30.82 2.14
C ILE A 665 26.61 31.61 2.40
N PHE A 666 27.17 31.46 3.57
CA PHE A 666 28.48 31.98 3.95
C PHE A 666 29.48 30.85 4.10
N LEU A 667 30.57 30.88 3.35
CA LEU A 667 31.69 29.96 3.52
C LEU A 667 32.89 30.75 4.07
N VAL A 668 33.47 30.27 5.17
CA VAL A 668 34.61 30.93 5.82
C VAL A 668 35.79 29.98 5.80
N THR A 669 36.97 30.55 5.50
CA THR A 669 38.24 29.83 5.44
C THR A 669 39.11 30.05 6.67
N LYS A 670 40.02 29.11 6.86
CA LYS A 670 41.02 29.13 7.91
C LYS A 670 41.92 30.36 7.89
N GLN A 671 42.22 30.90 6.68
CA GLN A 671 42.99 32.12 6.49
C GLN A 671 42.13 33.39 6.50
N GLY A 672 40.93 33.35 7.02
CA GLY A 672 40.05 34.50 7.25
C GLY A 672 39.46 35.11 6.00
N MET A 673 39.18 34.34 4.99
CA MET A 673 38.39 34.73 3.83
C MET A 673 36.93 34.28 3.99
N CYS A 674 35.97 35.02 3.45
CA CYS A 674 34.56 34.71 3.47
C CYS A 674 33.90 35.02 2.12
N ILE A 675 33.07 34.13 1.62
CA ILE A 675 32.23 34.38 0.46
C ILE A 675 30.75 34.25 0.86
N ARG A 676 29.90 35.18 0.39
CA ARG A 676 28.46 35.17 0.55
C ARG A 676 27.82 35.04 -0.83
N PHE A 677 26.95 34.03 -1.04
CA PHE A 677 26.26 33.84 -2.28
C PHE A 677 24.85 33.24 -2.04
N LYS A 678 23.96 33.33 -3.03
CA LYS A 678 22.60 32.78 -2.93
C LYS A 678 22.60 31.28 -3.13
N GLU A 679 21.77 30.58 -2.39
CA GLU A 679 21.55 29.14 -2.56
C GLU A 679 21.19 28.77 -3.99
N THR A 680 20.45 29.66 -4.70
CA THR A 680 20.01 29.48 -6.09
C THR A 680 21.16 29.43 -7.08
N ASP A 681 22.35 29.93 -6.75
CA ASP A 681 23.55 29.83 -7.58
C ASP A 681 24.07 28.38 -7.69
N ALA A 682 23.68 27.52 -6.76
CA ALA A 682 23.96 26.09 -6.79
C ALA A 682 22.74 25.34 -7.34
N ARG A 683 22.89 24.65 -8.46
CA ARG A 683 21.83 23.80 -9.02
C ARG A 683 21.61 22.57 -8.15
N ASN A 684 20.37 22.09 -8.10
CA ASN A 684 20.09 20.79 -7.50
C ASN A 684 20.77 19.67 -8.31
N THR A 685 21.39 18.74 -7.60
CA THR A 685 22.09 17.61 -8.19
C THR A 685 21.71 16.33 -7.47
N GLY A 686 21.69 15.22 -8.20
CA GLY A 686 21.40 13.91 -7.62
C GLY A 686 22.44 13.48 -6.59
N ARG A 687 22.06 12.56 -5.74
CA ARG A 687 22.84 12.07 -4.59
C ARG A 687 24.27 11.64 -4.90
N MET A 688 24.51 10.99 -6.06
CA MET A 688 25.83 10.46 -6.46
C MET A 688 26.78 11.49 -7.10
N SER A 689 26.43 12.78 -7.13
CA SER A 689 27.26 13.82 -7.74
C SER A 689 28.39 14.29 -6.79
N MET A 690 29.47 14.82 -7.37
CA MET A 690 30.61 15.42 -6.63
C MET A 690 30.34 16.85 -6.19
N GLY A 691 29.33 17.52 -6.70
CA GLY A 691 29.06 18.94 -6.45
C GLY A 691 29.79 19.88 -7.40
N VAL A 692 29.84 21.16 -7.03
CA VAL A 692 30.41 22.26 -7.81
C VAL A 692 31.32 23.14 -6.92
N ILE A 693 32.21 23.91 -7.51
CA ILE A 693 33.08 24.83 -6.76
C ILE A 693 32.21 25.92 -6.10
N GLY A 694 32.23 25.99 -4.77
CA GLY A 694 31.61 27.02 -3.95
C GLY A 694 32.52 28.22 -3.74
N MET A 695 33.78 27.96 -3.42
CA MET A 695 34.84 28.97 -3.20
C MET A 695 36.16 28.52 -3.77
N ASN A 696 36.89 29.39 -4.44
CA ASN A 696 38.26 29.15 -4.87
C ASN A 696 39.21 29.49 -3.75
N LEU A 697 39.83 28.47 -3.18
CA LEU A 697 40.78 28.62 -2.09
C LEU A 697 42.17 29.04 -2.56
N ASN A 698 42.92 29.76 -1.70
CA ASN A 698 44.33 29.95 -1.91
C ASN A 698 45.12 28.68 -1.53
N ASP A 699 46.39 28.57 -1.97
CA ASP A 699 47.20 27.40 -1.67
C ASP A 699 47.35 27.23 -0.14
N GLY A 700 47.02 26.05 0.37
CA GLY A 700 47.07 25.70 1.76
C GLY A 700 45.94 26.23 2.63
N ASP A 701 44.90 26.88 2.05
CA ASP A 701 43.70 27.30 2.77
C ASP A 701 42.61 26.21 2.73
N GLU A 702 41.73 26.23 3.74
CA GLU A 702 40.69 25.23 3.95
C GLU A 702 39.40 25.95 4.38
N ILE A 703 38.23 25.43 3.99
CA ILE A 703 36.96 25.84 4.57
C ILE A 703 36.85 25.30 5.99
N ILE A 704 36.44 26.15 6.93
CA ILE A 704 36.26 25.77 8.32
C ILE A 704 34.80 25.77 8.79
N GLY A 705 33.90 26.35 7.99
CA GLY A 705 32.50 26.35 8.34
C GLY A 705 31.61 27.00 7.29
N MET A 706 30.33 26.62 7.32
CA MET A 706 29.25 27.17 6.50
C MET A 706 28.14 27.71 7.39
N GLN A 707 27.68 28.93 7.12
CA GLN A 707 26.57 29.56 7.85
C GLN A 707 25.49 30.04 6.90
N LEU A 708 24.28 30.19 7.42
CA LEU A 708 23.10 30.69 6.66
C LEU A 708 22.66 32.04 7.23
N ASN A 709 22.17 32.94 6.39
CA ASN A 709 21.59 34.22 6.82
C ASN A 709 20.40 34.06 7.76
N THR A 710 19.68 32.93 7.71
CA THR A 710 18.54 32.59 8.55
C THR A 710 18.92 32.24 10.01
N GLN A 711 20.21 32.05 10.32
CA GLN A 711 20.68 31.55 11.60
C GLN A 711 21.15 32.65 12.55
N GLY A 712 21.23 33.90 12.13
CA GLY A 712 21.60 35.05 12.93
C GLY A 712 21.92 36.28 12.10
N ASP A 713 21.96 37.46 12.75
CA ASP A 713 22.19 38.77 12.13
C ASP A 713 23.68 39.12 12.01
N SER A 714 24.52 38.37 12.70
CA SER A 714 25.96 38.59 12.69
C SER A 714 26.74 37.27 12.62
N LEU A 715 27.93 37.32 12.00
CA LEU A 715 28.89 36.24 12.01
C LEU A 715 29.86 36.40 13.17
N LEU A 716 29.86 35.50 14.12
CA LEU A 716 30.91 35.35 15.10
C LEU A 716 32.07 34.57 14.49
N ILE A 717 33.25 35.13 14.49
CA ILE A 717 34.47 34.54 13.97
C ILE A 717 35.50 34.49 15.11
N VAL A 718 36.03 33.30 15.38
CA VAL A 718 36.96 33.05 16.48
C VAL A 718 38.25 32.44 15.96
N SER A 719 39.38 32.88 16.53
CA SER A 719 40.73 32.40 16.21
C SER A 719 41.31 31.49 17.29
N GLU A 720 42.33 30.74 16.94
CA GLU A 720 42.95 29.71 17.80
C GLU A 720 43.51 30.24 19.14
N HIS A 721 43.92 31.55 19.21
CA HIS A 721 44.44 32.14 20.45
C HIS A 721 43.37 32.89 21.27
N GLY A 722 42.07 32.53 21.07
CA GLY A 722 40.97 33.01 21.88
C GLY A 722 40.54 34.45 21.61
N LEU A 723 40.90 35.01 20.43
CA LEU A 723 40.39 36.29 19.98
C LEU A 723 39.23 36.07 19.05
N GLY A 724 38.18 36.89 19.14
CA GLY A 724 37.02 36.78 18.25
C GLY A 724 36.27 38.10 18.17
N LYS A 725 35.32 38.14 17.24
CA LYS A 725 34.46 39.30 16.99
C LYS A 725 33.15 38.87 16.34
N ARG A 726 32.17 39.73 16.45
CA ARG A 726 30.96 39.66 15.66
C ARG A 726 31.07 40.67 14.50
N THR A 727 30.51 40.34 13.34
CA THR A 727 30.40 41.26 12.19
C THR A 727 29.03 41.09 11.62
N TYR A 728 28.28 42.17 11.37
CA TYR A 728 26.96 42.09 10.75
C TYR A 728 27.03 41.44 9.39
N ILE A 729 26.06 40.60 9.06
CA ILE A 729 26.01 39.88 7.79
C ILE A 729 25.92 40.84 6.59
N ASP A 730 25.38 42.03 6.77
CA ASP A 730 25.23 43.04 5.72
C ASP A 730 26.57 43.69 5.29
N GLU A 731 27.62 43.56 6.08
CA GLU A 731 28.96 43.95 5.69
C GLU A 731 29.59 43.05 4.64
N PHE A 732 29.00 41.89 4.37
CA PHE A 732 29.45 40.93 3.37
C PHE A 732 28.60 41.09 2.10
N THR A 733 29.19 41.57 1.02
CA THR A 733 28.52 41.71 -0.28
C THR A 733 28.18 40.33 -0.88
N ILE A 734 26.99 40.20 -1.46
CA ILE A 734 26.60 39.00 -2.17
C ILE A 734 27.43 38.87 -3.45
N GLN A 735 28.08 37.76 -3.64
CA GLN A 735 28.91 37.41 -4.82
C GLN A 735 28.35 36.18 -5.53
N LYS A 736 28.87 35.92 -6.71
CA LYS A 736 28.63 34.60 -7.37
C LYS A 736 29.53 33.55 -6.73
N ARG A 737 29.01 32.29 -6.59
CA ARG A 737 29.82 31.16 -6.12
C ARG A 737 31.11 31.00 -6.95
N GLY A 738 32.13 30.37 -6.39
CA GLY A 738 33.41 30.10 -7.09
C GLY A 738 34.39 31.30 -7.08
N GLY A 739 34.05 32.41 -6.41
CA GLY A 739 34.98 33.52 -6.15
C GLY A 739 35.95 33.18 -5.05
N LYS A 740 36.97 34.06 -4.86
CA LYS A 740 37.93 33.99 -3.74
C LYS A 740 37.38 34.59 -2.43
N GLY A 741 36.21 35.26 -2.48
CA GLY A 741 35.61 35.92 -1.34
C GLY A 741 36.31 37.21 -0.92
N VAL A 742 35.98 37.70 0.26
CA VAL A 742 36.51 38.90 0.87
C VAL A 742 37.15 38.60 2.23
N LYS A 743 38.10 39.40 2.66
CA LYS A 743 38.67 39.23 4.02
C LYS A 743 37.58 39.46 5.07
N CYS A 744 37.42 38.50 5.98
CA CYS A 744 36.48 38.56 7.11
C CYS A 744 37.20 38.66 8.45
N TYR A 745 38.47 38.33 8.50
CA TYR A 745 39.27 38.38 9.73
C TYR A 745 40.72 38.78 9.41
N LYS A 746 41.34 39.59 10.30
CA LYS A 746 42.75 39.97 10.15
C LYS A 746 43.60 39.02 10.98
N ILE A 747 44.28 38.09 10.37
CA ILE A 747 45.20 37.13 10.98
C ILE A 747 46.52 37.84 11.30
N THR A 748 47.02 37.62 12.49
CA THR A 748 48.30 38.09 13.01
C THR A 748 48.96 37.02 13.90
N GLU A 749 50.20 37.11 14.23
CA GLU A 749 50.84 36.18 15.17
C GLU A 749 50.13 36.08 16.52
N LYS A 750 49.42 37.18 16.96
CA LYS A 750 48.65 37.20 18.19
C LYS A 750 47.32 36.46 18.09
N THR A 751 46.73 36.42 16.95
CA THR A 751 45.42 35.79 16.77
C THR A 751 45.53 34.31 16.42
N GLY A 752 46.54 33.95 15.66
CA GLY A 752 46.59 32.68 14.99
C GLY A 752 45.52 32.55 13.88
N GLU A 753 45.30 31.37 13.37
CA GLU A 753 44.33 31.07 12.31
C GLU A 753 42.87 31.07 12.82
N VAL A 754 41.91 31.22 11.95
CA VAL A 754 40.49 31.13 12.30
C VAL A 754 40.12 29.65 12.48
N ILE A 755 39.45 29.37 13.61
CA ILE A 755 39.08 27.99 13.98
C ILE A 755 37.57 27.71 13.86
N GLY A 756 36.75 28.75 13.85
CA GLY A 756 35.32 28.57 13.83
C GLY A 756 34.52 29.83 13.48
N VAL A 757 33.36 29.60 12.89
CA VAL A 757 32.37 30.61 12.54
C VAL A 757 30.99 30.14 12.94
N LYS A 758 30.18 31.03 13.54
CA LYS A 758 28.75 30.81 13.85
C LYS A 758 27.95 32.06 13.50
N ALA A 759 26.76 31.84 12.92
CA ALA A 759 25.77 32.91 12.79
C ALA A 759 25.02 33.08 14.12
N VAL A 760 24.96 34.28 14.66
CA VAL A 760 24.48 34.56 16.02
C VAL A 760 23.67 35.84 16.08
N ASN A 761 22.74 35.90 17.04
CA ASN A 761 22.00 37.08 17.51
C ASN A 761 22.44 37.46 18.91
N ASP A 762 21.99 38.63 19.42
CA ASP A 762 22.37 39.11 20.75
C ASP A 762 21.90 38.23 21.91
N ASP A 763 20.81 37.48 21.72
CA ASP A 763 20.22 36.59 22.70
C ASP A 763 20.86 35.19 22.75
N HIS A 764 21.80 34.91 21.84
CA HIS A 764 22.48 33.62 21.79
C HIS A 764 23.61 33.51 22.82
N GLU A 765 23.91 32.28 23.23
CA GLU A 765 25.07 31.95 24.04
C GLU A 765 25.92 30.93 23.28
N ILE A 766 27.23 31.07 23.40
CA ILE A 766 28.20 30.14 22.83
C ILE A 766 29.08 29.50 23.88
N MET A 767 29.58 28.34 23.65
CA MET A 767 30.70 27.73 24.35
C MET A 767 31.96 27.74 23.48
N MET A 768 33.04 28.16 24.06
CA MET A 768 34.38 28.02 23.50
C MET A 768 35.10 26.92 24.29
N ILE A 769 35.75 26.03 23.54
CA ILE A 769 36.39 24.82 24.08
C ILE A 769 37.86 24.83 23.67
N THR A 770 38.75 24.65 24.64
CA THR A 770 40.19 24.56 24.38
C THR A 770 40.62 23.11 24.09
N THR A 771 41.83 22.97 23.58
CA THR A 771 42.47 21.66 23.35
C THR A 771 42.69 20.87 24.66
N GLU A 772 42.70 21.51 25.82
CA GLU A 772 42.76 20.85 27.13
C GLU A 772 41.39 20.58 27.78
N GLY A 773 40.31 20.80 27.03
CA GLY A 773 38.95 20.56 27.53
C GLY A 773 38.41 21.64 28.46
N ILE A 774 39.04 22.81 28.57
CA ILE A 774 38.50 23.95 29.30
C ILE A 774 37.38 24.59 28.52
N ILE A 775 36.20 24.73 29.13
CA ILE A 775 34.99 25.28 28.53
C ILE A 775 34.65 26.61 29.14
N ILE A 776 34.43 27.62 28.30
CA ILE A 776 33.90 28.94 28.72
C ILE A 776 32.58 29.21 28.01
N GLN A 777 31.57 29.66 28.70
CA GLN A 777 30.29 30.08 28.14
C GLN A 777 30.22 31.60 28.08
N LEU A 778 29.86 32.14 26.93
CA LEU A 778 29.82 33.57 26.66
C LEU A 778 28.48 33.97 26.09
N ARG A 779 27.95 35.13 26.52
CA ARG A 779 26.77 35.72 25.90
C ARG A 779 27.18 36.58 24.72
N MET A 780 26.38 36.50 23.64
CA MET A 780 26.67 37.31 22.46
C MET A 780 26.55 38.82 22.68
N GLU A 781 25.67 39.27 23.60
CA GLU A 781 25.55 40.68 23.99
C GLU A 781 26.84 41.28 24.52
N ASP A 782 27.68 40.44 25.17
CA ASP A 782 28.96 40.88 25.74
C ASP A 782 30.12 40.99 24.74
N ILE A 783 29.92 40.54 23.48
CA ILE A 783 30.95 40.52 22.47
C ILE A 783 30.73 41.67 21.47
N SER A 784 31.73 42.49 21.35
CA SER A 784 31.72 43.70 20.50
C SER A 784 31.51 43.34 19.03
N THR A 785 30.61 44.09 18.37
CA THR A 785 30.44 44.06 16.92
C THR A 785 31.51 44.95 16.28
N LEU A 786 32.31 44.39 15.40
CA LEU A 786 33.45 45.03 14.75
C LEU A 786 33.42 44.86 13.24
N GLY A 787 33.98 45.82 12.55
CA GLY A 787 34.08 45.82 11.12
C GLY A 787 34.86 44.58 10.57
N ARG A 788 34.60 44.28 9.32
CA ARG A 788 35.03 43.03 8.63
C ARG A 788 36.54 42.75 8.70
N ILE A 789 37.42 43.79 8.58
CA ILE A 789 38.88 43.60 8.52
C ILE A 789 39.52 43.99 9.87
N THR A 790 39.14 43.33 10.94
CA THR A 790 39.71 43.53 12.29
C THR A 790 40.16 42.20 12.88
N SER A 791 41.03 42.24 13.88
CA SER A 791 41.56 41.03 14.58
C SER A 791 40.69 40.58 15.75
N GLY A 792 39.59 41.28 16.05
CA GLY A 792 38.69 40.95 17.16
C GLY A 792 39.21 41.39 18.52
N VAL A 793 38.45 41.04 19.56
CA VAL A 793 38.74 41.25 20.97
C VAL A 793 39.05 39.92 21.66
N LYS A 794 39.70 39.99 22.82
CA LYS A 794 40.00 38.79 23.58
C LYS A 794 38.73 38.26 24.25
N MET A 795 38.33 37.06 23.86
CA MET A 795 37.16 36.36 24.37
C MET A 795 37.51 35.35 25.48
N MET A 796 38.69 34.70 25.33
CA MET A 796 39.19 33.73 26.27
C MET A 796 40.68 33.93 26.51
N ASN A 797 41.15 33.75 27.73
CA ASN A 797 42.57 33.66 28.09
C ASN A 797 43.02 32.22 27.89
N VAL A 798 43.92 32.01 26.94
CA VAL A 798 44.55 30.71 26.70
C VAL A 798 46.04 30.81 27.06
N ASP A 799 46.60 29.75 27.66
CA ASP A 799 48.02 29.65 27.98
C ASP A 799 48.85 29.47 26.71
N LYS A 800 50.18 29.65 26.82
CA LYS A 800 51.09 29.75 25.65
C LYS A 800 51.02 28.57 24.68
N ASP A 801 50.68 27.37 25.17
CA ASP A 801 50.63 26.12 24.37
C ASP A 801 49.20 25.59 24.17
N VAL A 802 48.20 26.30 24.70
CA VAL A 802 46.79 25.92 24.62
C VAL A 802 46.10 26.74 23.54
N LYS A 803 45.32 26.07 22.71
CA LYS A 803 44.55 26.67 21.62
C LYS A 803 43.06 26.50 21.86
N VAL A 804 42.23 27.40 21.34
CA VAL A 804 40.80 27.14 21.20
C VAL A 804 40.62 26.09 20.12
N ALA A 805 39.98 24.97 20.46
CA ALA A 805 39.73 23.87 19.56
C ALA A 805 38.45 24.08 18.76
N ARG A 806 37.37 24.51 19.42
CA ARG A 806 36.03 24.67 18.79
C ARG A 806 35.15 25.70 19.51
N ILE A 807 34.06 26.08 18.78
CA ILE A 807 32.96 26.91 19.28
C ILE A 807 31.62 26.17 19.01
N ALA A 808 30.76 26.13 20.01
CA ALA A 808 29.44 25.55 19.94
C ALA A 808 28.36 26.55 20.36
N LYS A 809 27.21 26.58 19.67
CA LYS A 809 26.06 27.43 20.01
C LYS A 809 25.17 26.67 21.01
N VAL A 810 24.85 27.29 22.16
CA VAL A 810 24.19 26.59 23.28
C VAL A 810 22.68 26.79 23.32
N ARG A 811 22.15 27.91 22.84
CA ARG A 811 20.69 28.22 22.86
C ARG A 811 20.25 29.10 21.71
N GLU A 812 19.13 28.64 21.07
CA GLU A 812 18.04 29.52 20.71
C GLU A 812 17.07 29.58 21.91
N LYS A 813 16.68 30.75 22.38
CA LYS A 813 15.50 30.87 23.22
C LYS A 813 14.34 30.34 22.35
N VAL A 814 13.78 29.19 22.70
CA VAL A 814 12.43 28.85 22.31
C VAL A 814 11.58 29.95 22.91
N SER A 815 11.00 30.81 22.08
CA SER A 815 9.90 31.66 22.51
C SER A 815 8.90 30.72 23.17
N ASP A 816 8.68 30.91 24.47
CA ASP A 816 7.57 30.36 25.19
C ASP A 816 6.29 30.75 24.45
N GLY A 817 5.87 29.90 23.50
CA GLY A 817 4.49 29.80 23.11
C GLY A 817 3.78 29.14 24.26
N THR A 818 3.55 29.88 25.33
CA THR A 818 2.47 29.60 26.25
C THR A 818 1.17 29.73 25.46
N THR A 819 0.72 28.66 24.85
CA THR A 819 -0.68 28.38 24.75
C THR A 819 -1.13 28.24 26.20
N GLU A 820 -1.93 29.21 26.65
CA GLU A 820 -2.74 29.14 27.86
C GLU A 820 -3.45 27.78 27.84
N TYR A 821 -2.99 26.85 28.64
CA TYR A 821 -3.82 25.78 29.15
C TYR A 821 -4.70 26.46 30.19
N GLU A 822 -5.94 26.81 29.79
CA GLU A 822 -7.03 27.02 30.74
C GLU A 822 -7.09 25.78 31.63
N ASP A 823 -7.05 26.04 32.92
CA ASP A 823 -7.19 25.08 34.00
C ASP A 823 -8.45 24.23 33.79
N ILE A 824 -8.27 23.00 33.36
CA ILE A 824 -9.32 21.98 33.29
C ILE A 824 -9.75 21.56 34.71
N ASP A 825 -8.97 21.86 35.74
CA ASP A 825 -9.32 21.56 37.14
C ASP A 825 -10.39 22.51 37.72
N ALA A 826 -10.64 23.67 37.12
CA ALA A 826 -11.73 24.56 37.52
C ALA A 826 -13.12 24.19 36.91
N ALA A 827 -13.16 23.31 35.91
CA ALA A 827 -14.39 22.87 35.26
C ALA A 827 -15.00 21.61 35.93
N VAL A 828 -14.27 20.91 36.75
CA VAL A 828 -14.75 19.70 37.44
C VAL A 828 -15.40 20.04 38.79
N GLU A 829 -15.06 21.14 39.47
CA GLU A 829 -15.71 21.57 40.72
C GLU A 829 -17.07 22.25 40.54
N ASN A 830 -17.46 22.62 39.30
CA ASN A 830 -18.76 23.25 39.04
C ASN A 830 -19.84 22.31 38.43
N MET A 831 -19.60 20.99 38.39
CA MET A 831 -20.59 20.02 37.91
C MET A 831 -21.26 19.19 39.01
N ASP A 832 -20.90 19.36 40.29
CA ASP A 832 -21.47 18.57 41.40
C ASP A 832 -22.54 19.32 42.24
N ASP A 833 -22.96 20.54 41.84
CA ASP A 833 -23.97 21.33 42.57
C ASP A 833 -25.31 21.52 41.80
N SER A 834 -25.65 20.64 40.85
CA SER A 834 -26.97 20.74 40.22
C SER A 834 -27.61 19.37 39.95
N VAL A 835 -27.75 18.55 41.01
CA VAL A 835 -28.83 17.53 41.11
C VAL A 835 -29.27 17.43 42.58
N GLU A 836 -30.22 18.22 42.95
CA GLU A 836 -31.31 17.86 43.87
C GLU A 836 -32.63 17.81 43.12
#